data_9ba1eefc031b0d186275f0d36768c8b6
#
_entry.id   9ba1eefc031b0d186275f0d36768c8b6
#
_cell.length_a   1.000
_cell.length_b   1.000
_cell.length_c   1.000
_cell.angle_alpha   90.00
_cell.angle_beta   90.00
_cell.angle_gamma   90.00
#
_symmetry.space_group_name_H-M   'P 1'
#
loop_
_entity.id
_entity.type
_entity.pdbx_description
1 polymer ?
#
loop_
_entity_poly.entity_id
_entity_poly.type
_entity_poly.pdbx_seq_one_letter_code
_entity_poly.pdbx_strand_id
1 'polypeptide(L)'
;MEINQYQVLQEKFVKELDSQATFFKHKKSGARVLVFKNNDNNKVFAIGFKTPPANSTGLPHILEHSVLCGTRKYPVKEVFVELMKGSLNTFLNAMTFPDKTVYPVASCNDKDFANLMDVYMDAVLYPRIGERPEIFLQEGWHYELNSKEEEITYNGVVYNEMKGAFSSPERILSSQILHTMFPDNCYGKESGGDPEEIINLSYEEFLAFHKTYYHPSNSYIILYGDLDVEEKLAWLDNEYLKNFDKINIDAQIKPQKPFTKPLVKEIAYPIGQGEDANNKTYLSYTVTAGKGLDTKTWMAFNILSYILLDMPGAPLKQALLDAKIGQDISSNFYDGIEEQMISIIAKNADIKDNERFVQVIEQTISDLITKGLDKKAIQAAINKYEFRYREADFGGTPKGIVYVINTLDSWLYDENDPFSHLETEKIFAEFKEEWNTDYFEKLLEKYFLKNHHKLILKAVPDKEIGARKEAKIKQRLADFKNSLSNDELEKIIEDTKNLKKYQSTPSTPEELATIPVLTREDINKEPAPLVNEEKEVASIKVMHQNIFTNGIGYLKIMFDIKGLPNNMLGYLGLLPSILGYVDTKNYTYQELNKEIDINTGDISFNTLKLKTKNDYLIYFGAFSKVLYHKVDFALSMISEIINNSLLTSEKRLLEIITKRKAELERRASFGGHRIAVTRSMSYYSPMNYIEDYLNGVNAYQFIRDLEMNFETKKQEIVQELTKLIKHIFRKDNMLISYTANEEGYSQFVPHVETFKDSLKGESVFANDFKYQPKLLNEGLKTSSNVQYVARSGNFLEKGYSYHGSLAVLNNILAIDYLWNNVRVKGGAYGCMIDFDRFGDSFFVSYRDPNLRKTNEVYEGIIQFIEEFKASDEEMTKAIIGVIGSIDAPRTPAGTGGVSLFLALSGITMEAIRQEREEIINCKEQDIKDLKKVVQAVLDYKALCVVGNENKIEEEKDLFKNISYLLK
;
A
#
# COMPACT_ATOMS: atom_id res chain seq x y z
N MET A 1 5.62 -39.12 -16.12
CA MET A 1 7.00 -38.88 -16.60
C MET A 1 7.93 -38.93 -15.39
N GLU A 2 9.04 -39.65 -15.43
CA GLU A 2 9.97 -39.59 -14.32
C GLU A 2 10.70 -38.23 -14.35
N ILE A 3 10.58 -37.45 -13.27
CA ILE A 3 11.23 -36.14 -13.11
C ILE A 3 12.70 -36.39 -12.72
N ASN A 4 13.45 -37.09 -13.59
CA ASN A 4 14.80 -37.58 -13.30
C ASN A 4 15.82 -36.45 -13.04
N GLN A 5 15.55 -35.23 -13.48
CA GLN A 5 16.43 -34.06 -13.33
C GLN A 5 16.37 -33.46 -11.93
N TYR A 6 15.34 -33.79 -11.16
CA TYR A 6 15.12 -33.28 -9.81
C TYR A 6 15.29 -34.37 -8.76
N GLN A 7 15.69 -33.95 -7.58
CA GLN A 7 15.65 -34.74 -6.35
C GLN A 7 14.53 -34.19 -5.49
N VAL A 8 13.59 -35.03 -5.07
CA VAL A 8 12.61 -34.68 -4.04
C VAL A 8 13.33 -34.68 -2.71
N LEU A 9 13.31 -33.57 -2.00
CA LEU A 9 13.92 -33.42 -0.68
C LEU A 9 12.89 -33.57 0.44
N GLN A 10 11.67 -33.04 0.24
CA GLN A 10 10.61 -33.06 1.22
C GLN A 10 9.25 -33.06 0.56
N GLU A 11 8.29 -33.78 1.14
CA GLU A 11 6.87 -33.75 0.78
C GLU A 11 6.05 -33.58 2.04
N LYS A 12 5.02 -32.68 1.98
CA LYS A 12 4.19 -32.37 3.13
C LYS A 12 2.84 -31.79 2.70
N PHE A 13 1.77 -32.16 3.38
CA PHE A 13 0.51 -31.44 3.27
C PHE A 13 0.50 -30.28 4.25
N VAL A 14 0.39 -29.04 3.73
CA VAL A 14 0.31 -27.80 4.52
C VAL A 14 -1.16 -27.44 4.66
N LYS A 15 -1.71 -27.68 5.84
CA LYS A 15 -3.13 -27.59 6.13
C LYS A 15 -3.66 -26.17 5.96
N GLU A 16 -2.92 -25.18 6.41
CA GLU A 16 -3.29 -23.77 6.37
C GLU A 16 -3.47 -23.23 4.95
N LEU A 17 -2.79 -23.86 3.99
CA LEU A 17 -2.87 -23.52 2.58
C LEU A 17 -3.77 -24.49 1.79
N ASP A 18 -4.28 -25.52 2.42
CA ASP A 18 -4.93 -26.66 1.74
C ASP A 18 -4.11 -27.15 0.54
N SER A 19 -2.81 -27.36 0.73
CA SER A 19 -1.86 -27.58 -0.36
C SER A 19 -0.97 -28.78 -0.12
N GLN A 20 -0.79 -29.61 -1.15
CA GLN A 20 0.31 -30.58 -1.18
C GLN A 20 1.58 -29.85 -1.57
N ALA A 21 2.52 -29.73 -0.65
CA ALA A 21 3.81 -29.11 -0.86
C ALA A 21 4.88 -30.15 -1.19
N THR A 22 5.70 -29.87 -2.20
CA THR A 22 6.86 -30.71 -2.56
C THR A 22 8.07 -29.83 -2.84
N PHE A 23 9.15 -30.07 -2.10
CA PHE A 23 10.43 -29.40 -2.30
C PHE A 23 11.35 -30.25 -3.19
N PHE A 24 11.71 -29.68 -4.32
CA PHE A 24 12.61 -30.26 -5.31
C PHE A 24 13.94 -29.50 -5.35
N LYS A 25 15.03 -30.24 -5.61
CA LYS A 25 16.31 -29.67 -5.96
C LYS A 25 16.74 -30.14 -7.34
N HIS A 26 17.00 -29.21 -8.26
CA HIS A 26 17.48 -29.52 -9.58
C HIS A 26 18.93 -30.03 -9.51
N LYS A 27 19.19 -31.22 -10.02
CA LYS A 27 20.48 -31.94 -9.82
C LYS A 27 21.66 -31.22 -10.45
N LYS A 28 21.49 -30.67 -11.67
CA LYS A 28 22.56 -30.03 -12.42
C LYS A 28 22.87 -28.63 -11.91
N SER A 29 21.87 -27.76 -11.82
CA SER A 29 22.07 -26.35 -11.50
C SER A 29 22.05 -26.06 -9.99
N GLY A 30 21.51 -26.98 -9.18
CA GLY A 30 21.33 -26.76 -7.75
C GLY A 30 20.16 -25.86 -7.39
N ALA A 31 19.33 -25.45 -8.36
CA ALA A 31 18.14 -24.64 -8.11
C ALA A 31 17.17 -25.33 -7.16
N ARG A 32 16.58 -24.55 -6.26
CA ARG A 32 15.54 -24.98 -5.32
C ARG A 32 14.19 -24.67 -5.94
N VAL A 33 13.30 -25.66 -5.98
CA VAL A 33 11.94 -25.48 -6.50
C VAL A 33 10.95 -26.01 -5.47
N LEU A 34 10.08 -25.14 -4.95
CA LEU A 34 9.02 -25.49 -4.03
C LEU A 34 7.67 -25.35 -4.73
N VAL A 35 6.87 -26.40 -4.68
CA VAL A 35 5.56 -26.42 -5.33
C VAL A 35 4.48 -26.60 -4.27
N PHE A 36 3.51 -25.70 -4.22
CA PHE A 36 2.26 -25.81 -3.44
C PHE A 36 1.12 -26.13 -4.40
N LYS A 37 0.81 -27.40 -4.58
CA LYS A 37 -0.32 -27.82 -5.42
C LYS A 37 -1.63 -27.79 -4.63
N ASN A 38 -2.61 -27.04 -5.16
CA ASN A 38 -3.97 -26.92 -4.61
C ASN A 38 -4.99 -26.60 -5.71
N ASN A 39 -6.23 -26.24 -5.35
CA ASN A 39 -7.31 -25.93 -6.29
C ASN A 39 -7.50 -24.43 -6.56
N ASP A 40 -6.55 -23.58 -6.19
CA ASP A 40 -6.62 -22.14 -6.48
C ASP A 40 -6.23 -21.89 -7.93
N ASN A 41 -7.18 -21.40 -8.73
CA ASN A 41 -6.94 -21.07 -10.13
C ASN A 41 -6.08 -19.80 -10.31
N ASN A 42 -5.89 -18.99 -9.25
CA ASN A 42 -4.98 -17.85 -9.28
C ASN A 42 -3.54 -18.33 -9.01
N LYS A 43 -2.93 -18.85 -10.06
CA LYS A 43 -1.60 -19.46 -10.00
C LYS A 43 -0.53 -18.42 -9.75
N VAL A 44 0.44 -18.78 -8.94
CA VAL A 44 1.59 -17.93 -8.64
C VAL A 44 2.88 -18.61 -9.04
N PHE A 45 3.74 -17.86 -9.71
CA PHE A 45 5.16 -18.16 -9.90
C PHE A 45 5.97 -17.07 -9.23
N ALA A 46 7.04 -17.45 -8.55
CA ALA A 46 8.03 -16.50 -8.08
C ALA A 46 9.43 -17.10 -8.20
N ILE A 47 10.39 -16.28 -8.54
CA ILE A 47 11.81 -16.57 -8.40
C ILE A 47 12.45 -15.50 -7.52
N GLY A 48 13.11 -15.93 -6.45
CA GLY A 48 13.84 -15.06 -5.53
C GLY A 48 15.32 -15.41 -5.49
N PHE A 49 16.14 -14.43 -5.17
CA PHE A 49 17.58 -14.59 -4.94
C PHE A 49 17.98 -13.96 -3.62
N LYS A 50 18.97 -14.56 -2.92
CA LYS A 50 19.65 -13.82 -1.86
C LYS A 50 20.50 -12.73 -2.48
N THR A 51 20.26 -11.48 -2.08
CA THR A 51 20.94 -10.30 -2.64
C THR A 51 21.42 -9.37 -1.54
N PRO A 52 22.29 -9.84 -0.60
CA PRO A 52 22.73 -9.02 0.51
C PRO A 52 23.57 -7.83 0.01
N PRO A 53 23.18 -6.57 0.24
CA PRO A 53 23.94 -5.41 -0.18
C PRO A 53 25.23 -5.27 0.63
N ALA A 54 26.33 -4.92 -0.04
CA ALA A 54 27.62 -4.63 0.57
C ALA A 54 27.74 -3.16 1.04
N ASN A 55 26.97 -2.25 0.42
CA ASN A 55 26.94 -0.82 0.68
C ASN A 55 25.52 -0.29 0.43
N SER A 56 25.29 1.02 0.56
CA SER A 56 23.99 1.65 0.39
C SER A 56 23.78 2.27 -1.00
N THR A 57 24.48 1.78 -2.02
CA THR A 57 24.34 2.29 -3.41
C THR A 57 23.02 1.86 -4.09
N GLY A 58 22.19 1.05 -3.43
CA GLY A 58 20.92 0.58 -3.99
C GLY A 58 21.07 -0.43 -5.13
N LEU A 59 22.22 -1.09 -5.21
CA LEU A 59 22.54 -2.00 -6.28
C LEU A 59 21.48 -3.12 -6.45
N PRO A 60 20.97 -3.78 -5.38
CA PRO A 60 19.89 -4.76 -5.52
C PRO A 60 18.62 -4.18 -6.16
N HIS A 61 18.24 -2.94 -5.80
CA HIS A 61 17.05 -2.26 -6.30
C HIS A 61 17.21 -1.80 -7.76
N ILE A 62 18.38 -1.23 -8.09
CA ILE A 62 18.68 -0.86 -9.49
C ILE A 62 18.66 -2.08 -10.40
N LEU A 63 19.17 -3.23 -9.94
CA LEU A 63 19.07 -4.48 -10.68
C LEU A 63 17.65 -5.01 -10.79
N GLU A 64 16.86 -4.89 -9.72
CA GLU A 64 15.45 -5.27 -9.76
C GLU A 64 14.73 -4.62 -10.94
N HIS A 65 14.88 -3.31 -11.13
CA HIS A 65 14.34 -2.57 -12.26
C HIS A 65 14.98 -3.01 -13.59
N SER A 66 16.29 -3.05 -13.61
CA SER A 66 17.09 -3.18 -14.84
C SER A 66 16.93 -4.53 -15.55
N VAL A 67 16.75 -5.63 -14.81
CA VAL A 67 16.60 -6.96 -15.44
C VAL A 67 15.30 -7.07 -16.25
N LEU A 68 14.31 -6.23 -15.94
CA LEU A 68 13.03 -6.15 -16.66
C LEU A 68 13.08 -5.19 -17.88
N CYS A 69 14.26 -4.63 -18.19
CA CYS A 69 14.49 -3.72 -19.31
C CYS A 69 15.12 -4.41 -20.54
N GLY A 70 14.49 -5.51 -20.99
CA GLY A 70 14.93 -6.29 -22.14
C GLY A 70 15.76 -7.52 -21.78
N THR A 71 15.46 -8.62 -22.46
CA THR A 71 16.05 -9.94 -22.20
C THR A 71 16.56 -10.57 -23.50
N ARG A 72 17.19 -11.72 -23.37
CA ARG A 72 17.67 -12.51 -24.53
C ARG A 72 16.53 -12.89 -25.48
N LYS A 73 15.42 -13.42 -24.97
CA LYS A 73 14.24 -13.83 -25.77
C LYS A 73 13.37 -12.61 -26.14
N TYR A 74 13.32 -11.62 -25.29
CA TYR A 74 12.43 -10.47 -25.37
C TYR A 74 13.24 -9.17 -25.40
N PRO A 75 13.85 -8.80 -26.55
CA PRO A 75 14.80 -7.69 -26.65
C PRO A 75 14.16 -6.30 -26.64
N VAL A 76 12.89 -6.17 -26.26
CA VAL A 76 12.19 -4.89 -26.10
C VAL A 76 12.81 -4.04 -24.99
N LYS A 77 12.61 -2.74 -25.00
CA LYS A 77 13.20 -1.85 -23.99
C LYS A 77 12.68 -2.10 -22.58
N GLU A 78 11.38 -2.32 -22.42
CA GLU A 78 10.72 -2.47 -21.14
C GLU A 78 9.73 -3.64 -21.22
N VAL A 79 10.22 -4.85 -20.94
CA VAL A 79 9.40 -6.07 -20.97
C VAL A 79 8.24 -6.00 -19.98
N PHE A 80 8.50 -5.43 -18.80
CA PHE A 80 7.51 -5.24 -17.77
C PHE A 80 6.33 -4.40 -18.25
N VAL A 81 6.60 -3.31 -18.96
CA VAL A 81 5.58 -2.42 -19.51
C VAL A 81 4.74 -3.12 -20.58
N GLU A 82 5.38 -3.91 -21.45
CA GLU A 82 4.65 -4.67 -22.47
C GLU A 82 3.73 -5.74 -21.86
N LEU A 83 4.15 -6.38 -20.76
CA LEU A 83 3.30 -7.29 -20.00
C LEU A 83 2.12 -6.54 -19.34
N MET A 84 2.35 -5.38 -18.75
CA MET A 84 1.27 -4.55 -18.19
C MET A 84 0.21 -4.18 -19.21
N LYS A 85 0.59 -4.00 -20.48
CA LYS A 85 -0.34 -3.67 -21.57
C LYS A 85 -1.23 -4.86 -21.95
N GLY A 86 -0.69 -6.08 -22.01
CA GLY A 86 -1.33 -7.17 -22.73
C GLY A 86 -1.40 -8.51 -22.01
N SER A 87 -1.38 -8.52 -20.68
CA SER A 87 -1.49 -9.72 -19.86
C SER A 87 -2.80 -9.75 -19.06
N LEU A 88 -3.30 -10.94 -18.76
CA LEU A 88 -4.39 -11.20 -17.82
C LEU A 88 -3.86 -11.44 -16.40
N ASN A 89 -2.73 -10.84 -16.07
CA ASN A 89 -2.13 -11.00 -14.76
C ASN A 89 -3.07 -10.51 -13.65
N THR A 90 -3.00 -11.17 -12.52
CA THR A 90 -3.65 -10.76 -11.27
C THR A 90 -2.65 -10.13 -10.32
N PHE A 91 -1.35 -10.34 -10.60
CA PHE A 91 -0.24 -9.71 -9.92
C PHE A 91 1.00 -9.71 -10.82
N LEU A 92 1.62 -8.56 -10.94
CA LEU A 92 2.84 -8.35 -11.72
C LEU A 92 3.71 -7.34 -10.99
N ASN A 93 4.84 -7.77 -10.42
CA ASN A 93 5.75 -6.90 -9.70
C ASN A 93 7.15 -7.49 -9.59
N ALA A 94 8.08 -6.70 -9.05
CA ALA A 94 9.36 -7.12 -8.52
C ALA A 94 9.55 -6.44 -7.15
N MET A 95 10.33 -7.02 -6.26
CA MET A 95 10.41 -6.58 -4.86
C MET A 95 11.82 -6.73 -4.33
N THR A 96 12.43 -5.63 -3.91
CA THR A 96 13.71 -5.63 -3.18
C THR A 96 13.49 -5.51 -1.69
N PHE A 97 14.00 -6.48 -0.95
CA PHE A 97 14.04 -6.54 0.51
C PHE A 97 15.47 -6.29 1.03
N PRO A 98 15.70 -6.22 2.34
CA PRO A 98 17.04 -5.99 2.88
C PRO A 98 18.08 -7.06 2.52
N ASP A 99 17.67 -8.29 2.20
CA ASP A 99 18.57 -9.44 1.96
C ASP A 99 18.19 -10.30 0.75
N LYS A 100 17.06 -10.00 0.11
CA LYS A 100 16.51 -10.77 -1.02
C LYS A 100 15.88 -9.87 -2.07
N THR A 101 15.88 -10.32 -3.32
CA THR A 101 15.10 -9.73 -4.41
C THR A 101 14.20 -10.81 -5.00
N VAL A 102 12.90 -10.53 -5.14
CA VAL A 102 11.87 -11.49 -5.52
C VAL A 102 11.09 -10.97 -6.72
N TYR A 103 10.85 -11.84 -7.68
CA TYR A 103 10.12 -11.56 -8.92
C TYR A 103 8.86 -12.42 -8.99
N PRO A 104 7.74 -11.97 -8.39
CA PRO A 104 6.51 -12.71 -8.32
C PRO A 104 5.52 -12.27 -9.40
N VAL A 105 4.82 -13.26 -9.99
CA VAL A 105 3.71 -13.05 -10.92
C VAL A 105 2.55 -13.97 -10.58
N ALA A 106 1.33 -13.55 -10.93
CA ALA A 106 0.15 -14.39 -10.78
C ALA A 106 -0.83 -14.20 -11.94
N SER A 107 -1.50 -15.27 -12.34
CA SER A 107 -2.57 -15.24 -13.33
C SER A 107 -3.55 -16.41 -13.14
N CYS A 108 -4.83 -16.15 -13.46
CA CYS A 108 -5.86 -17.18 -13.54
C CYS A 108 -5.91 -17.86 -14.92
N ASN A 109 -5.27 -17.29 -15.93
CA ASN A 109 -5.21 -17.83 -17.28
C ASN A 109 -3.93 -18.67 -17.47
N ASP A 110 -4.06 -19.92 -17.94
CA ASP A 110 -2.94 -20.85 -18.06
C ASP A 110 -1.90 -20.40 -19.09
N LYS A 111 -2.34 -19.86 -20.23
CA LYS A 111 -1.46 -19.35 -21.27
C LYS A 111 -0.70 -18.12 -20.80
N ASP A 112 -1.40 -17.19 -20.17
CA ASP A 112 -0.80 -16.00 -19.60
C ASP A 112 0.20 -16.35 -18.49
N PHE A 113 -0.16 -17.28 -17.59
CA PHE A 113 0.73 -17.77 -16.55
C PHE A 113 2.03 -18.36 -17.12
N ALA A 114 1.93 -19.17 -18.19
CA ALA A 114 3.10 -19.70 -18.86
C ALA A 114 3.96 -18.61 -19.51
N ASN A 115 3.33 -17.62 -20.15
CA ASN A 115 4.01 -16.45 -20.71
C ASN A 115 4.76 -15.64 -19.64
N LEU A 116 4.09 -15.35 -18.51
CA LEU A 116 4.69 -14.63 -17.40
C LEU A 116 5.88 -15.36 -16.79
N MET A 117 5.78 -16.69 -16.62
CA MET A 117 6.90 -17.51 -16.17
C MET A 117 8.09 -17.40 -17.11
N ASP A 118 7.87 -17.51 -18.42
CA ASP A 118 8.95 -17.48 -19.42
C ASP A 118 9.65 -16.13 -19.46
N VAL A 119 8.88 -15.05 -19.47
CA VAL A 119 9.43 -13.69 -19.46
C VAL A 119 10.26 -13.44 -18.19
N TYR A 120 9.73 -13.80 -17.02
CA TYR A 120 10.43 -13.53 -15.75
C TYR A 120 11.70 -14.39 -15.57
N MET A 121 11.64 -15.66 -16.00
CA MET A 121 12.84 -16.51 -15.99
C MET A 121 13.92 -15.98 -16.92
N ASP A 122 13.56 -15.54 -18.14
CA ASP A 122 14.54 -15.00 -19.09
C ASP A 122 15.07 -13.64 -18.64
N ALA A 123 14.20 -12.80 -18.02
CA ALA A 123 14.60 -11.51 -17.50
C ALA A 123 15.68 -11.62 -16.41
N VAL A 124 15.47 -12.45 -15.41
CA VAL A 124 16.40 -12.55 -14.28
C VAL A 124 17.70 -13.29 -14.65
N LEU A 125 17.65 -14.27 -15.56
CA LEU A 125 18.81 -15.10 -15.92
C LEU A 125 19.59 -14.58 -17.14
N TYR A 126 18.92 -13.88 -18.05
CA TYR A 126 19.51 -13.42 -19.33
C TYR A 126 19.12 -11.98 -19.70
N PRO A 127 19.23 -11.01 -18.74
CA PRO A 127 18.93 -9.62 -19.05
C PRO A 127 19.98 -9.02 -20.01
N ARG A 128 19.59 -8.04 -20.79
CA ARG A 128 20.49 -7.35 -21.73
C ARG A 128 21.30 -6.20 -21.10
N ILE A 129 21.41 -6.19 -19.78
CA ILE A 129 22.12 -5.14 -19.03
C ILE A 129 23.61 -5.03 -19.39
N GLY A 130 24.24 -6.14 -19.84
CA GLY A 130 25.62 -6.13 -20.29
C GLY A 130 25.83 -5.65 -21.74
N GLU A 131 24.76 -5.61 -22.55
CA GLU A 131 24.78 -5.18 -23.94
C GLU A 131 24.33 -3.73 -24.11
N ARG A 132 23.50 -3.23 -23.18
CA ARG A 132 22.88 -1.91 -23.22
C ARG A 132 23.16 -1.15 -21.92
N PRO A 133 24.27 -0.42 -21.80
CA PRO A 133 24.58 0.35 -20.60
C PRO A 133 23.54 1.48 -20.32
N GLU A 134 22.76 1.88 -21.33
CA GLU A 134 21.68 2.84 -21.19
C GLU A 134 20.62 2.40 -20.17
N ILE A 135 20.46 1.08 -19.98
CA ILE A 135 19.54 0.54 -18.95
C ILE A 135 20.00 0.97 -17.56
N PHE A 136 21.28 0.83 -17.26
CA PHE A 136 21.85 1.29 -15.99
C PHE A 136 21.71 2.80 -15.80
N LEU A 137 21.98 3.57 -16.86
CA LEU A 137 21.87 5.03 -16.82
C LEU A 137 20.44 5.50 -16.62
N GLN A 138 19.46 4.80 -17.21
CA GLN A 138 18.05 5.12 -17.06
C GLN A 138 17.52 4.73 -15.68
N GLU A 139 17.73 3.47 -15.27
CA GLU A 139 17.15 2.95 -14.04
C GLU A 139 17.92 3.33 -12.79
N GLY A 140 19.25 3.39 -12.87
CA GLY A 140 20.12 3.73 -11.74
C GLY A 140 20.29 5.22 -11.57
N TRP A 141 21.39 5.74 -12.14
CA TRP A 141 21.71 7.16 -12.08
C TRP A 141 22.66 7.58 -13.22
N HIS A 142 22.61 8.86 -13.58
CA HIS A 142 23.50 9.49 -14.54
C HIS A 142 23.66 10.98 -14.27
N TYR A 143 24.72 11.58 -14.84
CA TYR A 143 24.79 13.03 -14.97
C TYR A 143 23.91 13.50 -16.12
N GLU A 144 23.06 14.50 -15.90
CA GLU A 144 22.28 15.15 -16.95
C GLU A 144 22.79 16.55 -17.19
N LEU A 145 23.16 16.86 -18.45
CA LEU A 145 23.60 18.18 -18.91
C LEU A 145 23.16 18.39 -20.36
N ASN A 146 22.28 19.36 -20.61
CA ASN A 146 21.75 19.60 -21.97
C ASN A 146 22.60 20.60 -22.75
N SER A 147 23.22 21.57 -22.06
CA SER A 147 24.14 22.55 -22.69
C SER A 147 25.21 23.00 -21.69
N LYS A 148 26.27 23.63 -22.18
CA LYS A 148 27.36 24.13 -21.32
C LYS A 148 26.92 25.25 -20.37
N GLU A 149 25.82 25.94 -20.69
CA GLU A 149 25.25 27.03 -19.89
C GLU A 149 24.39 26.53 -18.73
N GLU A 150 23.83 25.33 -18.84
CA GLU A 150 22.98 24.75 -17.80
C GLU A 150 23.77 24.18 -16.61
N GLU A 151 23.10 24.03 -15.46
CA GLU A 151 23.64 23.31 -14.32
C GLU A 151 23.63 21.80 -14.61
N ILE A 152 24.70 21.09 -14.25
CA ILE A 152 24.70 19.63 -14.27
C ILE A 152 23.86 19.10 -13.11
N THR A 153 23.10 18.03 -13.33
CA THR A 153 22.26 17.41 -12.32
C THR A 153 22.42 15.90 -12.29
N TYR A 154 22.05 15.27 -11.18
CA TYR A 154 21.86 13.83 -11.12
C TYR A 154 20.44 13.48 -11.54
N ASN A 155 20.29 12.42 -12.31
CA ASN A 155 19.01 11.88 -12.73
C ASN A 155 19.06 10.35 -12.80
N GLY A 156 17.91 9.68 -12.83
CA GLY A 156 17.72 8.24 -12.89
C GLY A 156 16.47 7.82 -12.14
N VAL A 157 15.82 6.72 -12.54
CA VAL A 157 14.53 6.29 -11.98
C VAL A 157 14.67 5.99 -10.50
N VAL A 158 15.56 5.05 -10.11
CA VAL A 158 15.76 4.67 -8.70
C VAL A 158 16.35 5.83 -7.88
N TYR A 159 17.27 6.63 -8.46
CA TYR A 159 17.78 7.81 -7.77
C TYR A 159 16.66 8.79 -7.38
N ASN A 160 15.77 9.10 -8.31
CA ASN A 160 14.65 10.02 -8.06
C ASN A 160 13.62 9.43 -7.10
N GLU A 161 13.33 8.13 -7.24
CA GLU A 161 12.45 7.41 -6.32
C GLU A 161 12.95 7.49 -4.89
N MET A 162 14.21 7.18 -4.68
CA MET A 162 14.81 7.18 -3.35
C MET A 162 14.96 8.58 -2.79
N LYS A 163 15.27 9.58 -3.62
CA LYS A 163 15.21 11.01 -3.22
C LYS A 163 13.83 11.39 -2.72
N GLY A 164 12.78 10.94 -3.41
CA GLY A 164 11.40 11.11 -2.97
C GLY A 164 11.07 10.34 -1.68
N ALA A 165 11.50 9.09 -1.55
CA ALA A 165 11.28 8.27 -0.36
C ALA A 165 11.94 8.89 0.90
N PHE A 166 13.17 9.38 0.78
CA PHE A 166 13.90 10.05 1.87
C PHE A 166 13.40 11.48 2.16
N SER A 167 12.33 11.93 1.54
CA SER A 167 11.59 13.13 1.99
C SER A 167 10.68 12.85 3.20
N SER A 168 10.38 11.56 3.49
CA SER A 168 9.56 11.17 4.64
C SER A 168 10.39 11.06 5.91
N PRO A 169 10.01 11.74 7.02
CA PRO A 169 10.64 11.58 8.31
C PRO A 169 10.65 10.13 8.81
N GLU A 170 9.55 9.40 8.60
CA GLU A 170 9.42 8.01 9.00
C GLU A 170 10.37 7.10 8.22
N ARG A 171 10.59 7.38 6.92
CA ARG A 171 11.57 6.63 6.12
C ARG A 171 12.99 6.88 6.59
N ILE A 172 13.35 8.14 6.89
CA ILE A 172 14.65 8.50 7.44
C ILE A 172 14.87 7.80 8.80
N LEU A 173 13.85 7.82 9.66
CA LEU A 173 13.91 7.16 10.97
C LEU A 173 14.14 5.65 10.82
N SER A 174 13.32 4.96 9.98
CA SER A 174 13.41 3.52 9.76
C SER A 174 14.76 3.09 9.19
N SER A 175 15.27 3.79 8.20
CA SER A 175 16.60 3.54 7.61
C SER A 175 17.70 3.70 8.67
N GLN A 176 17.65 4.77 9.46
CA GLN A 176 18.66 5.02 10.50
C GLN A 176 18.58 4.02 11.67
N ILE A 177 17.41 3.48 11.97
CA ILE A 177 17.25 2.38 12.94
C ILE A 177 17.99 1.15 12.43
N LEU A 178 17.71 0.70 11.20
CA LEU A 178 18.36 -0.48 10.59
C LEU A 178 19.88 -0.30 10.51
N HIS A 179 20.36 0.83 9.97
CA HIS A 179 21.78 1.13 9.86
C HIS A 179 22.50 1.09 11.21
N THR A 180 21.82 1.51 12.27
CA THR A 180 22.45 1.59 13.60
C THR A 180 22.36 0.26 14.34
N MET A 181 21.27 -0.49 14.17
CA MET A 181 21.08 -1.79 14.83
C MET A 181 21.99 -2.88 14.24
N PHE A 182 22.31 -2.80 12.96
CA PHE A 182 23.01 -3.86 12.24
C PHE A 182 24.26 -3.37 11.49
N PRO A 183 25.23 -2.70 12.15
CA PRO A 183 26.40 -2.13 11.48
C PRO A 183 27.33 -3.18 10.84
N ASP A 184 27.32 -4.44 11.31
CA ASP A 184 28.26 -5.48 10.92
C ASP A 184 27.77 -6.35 9.74
N ASN A 185 26.51 -6.21 9.29
CA ASN A 185 25.95 -7.02 8.23
C ASN A 185 25.15 -6.21 7.19
N CYS A 186 24.48 -6.90 6.24
CA CYS A 186 23.76 -6.28 5.13
C CYS A 186 22.55 -5.45 5.60
N TYR A 187 21.93 -5.74 6.73
CA TYR A 187 20.80 -4.96 7.26
C TYR A 187 21.19 -3.55 7.67
N GLY A 188 22.48 -3.32 7.96
CA GLY A 188 23.02 -1.98 8.17
C GLY A 188 23.26 -1.19 6.87
N LYS A 189 22.81 -1.69 5.73
CA LYS A 189 22.89 -1.03 4.43
C LYS A 189 21.51 -0.78 3.88
N GLU A 190 21.38 0.26 3.07
CA GLU A 190 20.12 0.59 2.40
C GLU A 190 20.03 -0.16 1.07
N SER A 191 19.29 -1.28 1.04
CA SER A 191 19.13 -2.09 -0.18
C SER A 191 18.42 -1.34 -1.30
N GLY A 192 17.50 -0.44 -0.94
CA GLY A 192 16.83 0.45 -1.89
C GLY A 192 17.72 1.55 -2.44
N GLY A 193 18.79 1.89 -1.73
CA GLY A 193 19.74 2.95 -2.07
C GLY A 193 19.54 4.25 -1.29
N ASP A 194 20.65 4.76 -0.74
CA ASP A 194 20.72 6.11 -0.20
C ASP A 194 21.03 7.08 -1.36
N PRO A 195 20.23 8.13 -1.59
CA PRO A 195 20.49 9.09 -2.67
C PRO A 195 21.90 9.72 -2.64
N GLU A 196 22.52 9.84 -1.47
CA GLU A 196 23.88 10.35 -1.35
C GLU A 196 24.95 9.29 -1.74
N GLU A 197 24.61 8.00 -1.74
CA GLU A 197 25.49 6.88 -2.10
C GLU A 197 25.21 6.26 -3.48
N ILE A 198 23.97 6.29 -3.97
CA ILE A 198 23.59 5.76 -5.29
C ILE A 198 24.54 6.27 -6.39
N ILE A 199 24.90 7.54 -6.33
CA ILE A 199 25.79 8.22 -7.28
C ILE A 199 27.25 7.73 -7.27
N ASN A 200 27.59 6.81 -6.39
CA ASN A 200 28.92 6.19 -6.33
C ASN A 200 28.94 4.79 -6.98
N LEU A 201 27.77 4.26 -7.40
CA LEU A 201 27.69 2.95 -8.04
C LEU A 201 28.25 2.99 -9.46
N SER A 202 29.20 2.12 -9.75
CA SER A 202 29.74 1.96 -11.09
C SER A 202 28.98 0.88 -11.89
N TYR A 203 29.05 0.99 -13.21
CA TYR A 203 28.46 0.01 -14.12
C TYR A 203 29.08 -1.39 -13.97
N GLU A 204 30.39 -1.43 -13.72
CA GLU A 204 31.15 -2.67 -13.51
C GLU A 204 30.69 -3.41 -12.25
N GLU A 205 30.50 -2.70 -11.15
CA GLU A 205 29.96 -3.27 -9.91
C GLU A 205 28.54 -3.81 -10.11
N PHE A 206 27.71 -3.06 -10.83
CA PHE A 206 26.36 -3.46 -11.20
C PHE A 206 26.33 -4.78 -11.98
N LEU A 207 27.17 -4.94 -13.02
CA LEU A 207 27.27 -6.19 -13.78
C LEU A 207 27.85 -7.34 -12.95
N ALA A 208 28.85 -7.06 -12.12
CA ALA A 208 29.47 -8.07 -11.27
C ALA A 208 28.47 -8.65 -10.25
N PHE A 209 27.59 -7.83 -9.71
CA PHE A 209 26.59 -8.27 -8.75
C PHE A 209 25.54 -9.20 -9.39
N HIS A 210 25.03 -8.85 -10.57
CA HIS A 210 24.15 -9.73 -11.33
C HIS A 210 24.83 -11.10 -11.58
N LYS A 211 26.03 -11.08 -12.11
CA LYS A 211 26.81 -12.30 -12.40
C LYS A 211 27.01 -13.17 -11.15
N THR A 212 27.14 -12.54 -9.97
CA THR A 212 27.40 -13.25 -8.72
C THR A 212 26.13 -13.87 -8.15
N TYR A 213 25.04 -13.11 -8.07
CA TYR A 213 23.86 -13.51 -7.28
C TYR A 213 22.70 -14.04 -8.12
N TYR A 214 22.58 -13.67 -9.40
CA TYR A 214 21.47 -14.09 -10.26
C TYR A 214 21.81 -15.40 -10.99
N HIS A 215 21.95 -16.45 -10.21
CA HIS A 215 22.28 -17.79 -10.69
C HIS A 215 21.33 -18.82 -10.07
N PRO A 216 20.93 -19.88 -10.82
CA PRO A 216 20.03 -20.91 -10.28
C PRO A 216 20.47 -21.53 -8.96
N SER A 217 21.77 -21.67 -8.70
CA SER A 217 22.29 -22.18 -7.42
C SER A 217 21.96 -21.28 -6.23
N ASN A 218 21.67 -20.00 -6.44
CA ASN A 218 21.21 -19.03 -5.44
C ASN A 218 19.71 -18.78 -5.47
N SER A 219 18.97 -19.40 -6.42
CA SER A 219 17.55 -19.14 -6.60
C SER A 219 16.67 -19.96 -5.67
N TYR A 220 15.50 -19.38 -5.38
CA TYR A 220 14.36 -19.95 -4.69
C TYR A 220 13.15 -19.80 -5.62
N ILE A 221 12.77 -20.88 -6.32
CA ILE A 221 11.65 -20.91 -7.25
C ILE A 221 10.44 -21.45 -6.50
N ILE A 222 9.32 -20.75 -6.56
CA ILE A 222 8.08 -21.17 -5.91
C ILE A 222 6.94 -21.17 -6.91
N LEU A 223 6.20 -22.26 -6.93
CA LEU A 223 4.99 -22.46 -7.71
C LEU A 223 3.81 -22.71 -6.76
N TYR A 224 2.68 -22.06 -6.98
CA TYR A 224 1.47 -22.21 -6.18
C TYR A 224 0.24 -22.26 -7.08
N GLY A 225 -0.73 -23.11 -6.73
CA GLY A 225 -2.05 -23.13 -7.35
C GLY A 225 -2.40 -24.43 -8.05
N ASP A 226 -3.45 -24.37 -8.89
CA ASP A 226 -3.89 -25.47 -9.74
C ASP A 226 -3.02 -25.54 -10.99
N LEU A 227 -1.95 -26.33 -10.93
CA LEU A 227 -0.98 -26.45 -12.02
C LEU A 227 -0.54 -27.91 -12.22
N ASP A 228 -0.11 -28.24 -13.44
CA ASP A 228 0.57 -29.48 -13.74
C ASP A 228 2.05 -29.38 -13.32
N VAL A 229 2.35 -30.05 -12.23
CA VAL A 229 3.68 -29.99 -11.60
C VAL A 229 4.75 -30.59 -12.53
N GLU A 230 4.45 -31.73 -13.18
CA GLU A 230 5.41 -32.42 -14.05
C GLU A 230 5.73 -31.58 -15.28
N GLU A 231 4.71 -30.97 -15.91
CA GLU A 231 4.86 -30.05 -17.04
C GLU A 231 5.75 -28.87 -16.67
N LYS A 232 5.46 -28.20 -15.53
CA LYS A 232 6.21 -27.00 -15.13
C LYS A 232 7.66 -27.30 -14.76
N LEU A 233 7.93 -28.41 -14.07
CA LEU A 233 9.30 -28.85 -13.77
C LEU A 233 10.08 -29.22 -15.02
N ALA A 234 9.45 -29.96 -15.97
CA ALA A 234 10.07 -30.28 -17.24
C ALA A 234 10.39 -29.04 -18.08
N TRP A 235 9.49 -28.06 -18.08
CA TRP A 235 9.69 -26.78 -18.74
C TRP A 235 10.85 -25.99 -18.12
N LEU A 236 10.89 -25.85 -16.77
CA LEU A 236 11.99 -25.18 -16.06
C LEU A 236 13.37 -25.80 -16.40
N ASP A 237 13.47 -27.14 -16.45
CA ASP A 237 14.70 -27.81 -16.84
C ASP A 237 15.05 -27.50 -18.29
N ASN A 238 14.10 -27.79 -19.22
CA ASN A 238 14.36 -27.74 -20.66
C ASN A 238 14.71 -26.33 -21.17
N GLU A 239 14.03 -25.30 -20.66
CA GLU A 239 14.24 -23.94 -21.14
C GLU A 239 15.39 -23.22 -20.43
N TYR A 240 15.62 -23.51 -19.15
CA TYR A 240 16.53 -22.70 -18.34
C TYR A 240 17.54 -23.51 -17.54
N LEU A 241 17.14 -24.38 -16.62
CA LEU A 241 18.01 -24.90 -15.57
C LEU A 241 19.09 -25.84 -16.08
N LYS A 242 18.85 -26.60 -17.17
CA LYS A 242 19.83 -27.47 -17.79
C LYS A 242 21.07 -26.74 -18.34
N ASN A 243 20.98 -25.42 -18.56
CA ASN A 243 22.05 -24.60 -19.12
C ASN A 243 23.07 -24.16 -18.07
N PHE A 244 22.79 -24.40 -16.78
CA PHE A 244 23.63 -23.98 -15.67
C PHE A 244 24.20 -25.18 -14.92
N ASP A 245 25.46 -25.10 -14.56
CA ASP A 245 26.10 -26.02 -13.64
C ASP A 245 25.98 -25.46 -12.20
N LYS A 246 25.96 -26.37 -11.22
CA LYS A 246 25.95 -25.96 -9.81
C LYS A 246 27.26 -25.25 -9.46
N ILE A 247 27.15 -24.06 -8.89
CA ILE A 247 28.26 -23.27 -8.36
C ILE A 247 28.05 -22.96 -6.88
N ASN A 248 29.11 -22.62 -6.18
CA ASN A 248 29.04 -22.16 -4.80
C ASN A 248 28.98 -20.63 -4.78
N ILE A 249 27.95 -20.07 -4.14
CA ILE A 249 27.72 -18.62 -4.00
C ILE A 249 27.66 -18.30 -2.51
N ASP A 250 28.55 -17.41 -2.07
CA ASP A 250 28.52 -16.91 -0.71
C ASP A 250 27.51 -15.74 -0.61
N ALA A 251 26.29 -16.08 -0.21
CA ALA A 251 25.22 -15.12 0.05
C ALA A 251 24.74 -15.23 1.51
N GLN A 252 25.60 -15.75 2.41
CA GLN A 252 25.26 -15.88 3.82
C GLN A 252 25.24 -14.52 4.51
N ILE A 253 24.23 -14.31 5.34
CA ILE A 253 24.13 -13.13 6.18
C ILE A 253 24.97 -13.37 7.43
N LYS A 254 25.90 -12.47 7.68
CA LYS A 254 26.72 -12.55 8.89
C LYS A 254 25.90 -12.11 10.08
N PRO A 255 25.89 -12.87 11.20
CA PRO A 255 25.20 -12.44 12.40
C PRO A 255 25.74 -11.11 12.93
N GLN A 256 24.85 -10.26 13.39
CA GLN A 256 25.24 -9.02 14.05
C GLN A 256 25.86 -9.33 15.40
N LYS A 257 27.00 -8.70 15.71
CA LYS A 257 27.59 -8.79 17.05
C LYS A 257 26.70 -8.01 18.04
N PRO A 258 26.23 -8.67 19.12
CA PRO A 258 25.43 -7.97 20.13
C PRO A 258 26.14 -6.77 20.73
N PHE A 259 25.40 -5.70 20.94
CA PHE A 259 25.95 -4.53 21.64
C PHE A 259 26.23 -4.87 23.10
N THR A 260 27.30 -4.30 23.65
CA THR A 260 27.65 -4.46 25.06
C THR A 260 26.91 -3.49 25.98
N LYS A 261 26.34 -2.40 25.42
CA LYS A 261 25.51 -1.41 26.07
C LYS A 261 24.54 -0.80 25.06
N PRO A 262 23.40 -0.27 25.52
CA PRO A 262 22.50 0.48 24.65
C PRO A 262 23.19 1.61 23.90
N LEU A 263 22.85 1.80 22.63
CA LEU A 263 23.31 2.94 21.84
C LEU A 263 22.30 4.09 21.92
N VAL A 264 22.81 5.31 21.96
CA VAL A 264 21.98 6.53 21.86
C VAL A 264 22.45 7.31 20.65
N LYS A 265 21.53 7.66 19.75
CA LYS A 265 21.83 8.39 18.52
C LYS A 265 20.84 9.53 18.31
N GLU A 266 21.33 10.64 17.77
CA GLU A 266 20.51 11.76 17.33
C GLU A 266 20.75 12.02 15.84
N ILE A 267 19.66 12.23 15.10
CA ILE A 267 19.66 12.58 13.68
C ILE A 267 18.73 13.78 13.46
N ALA A 268 18.94 14.51 12.37
CA ALA A 268 18.05 15.58 11.94
C ALA A 268 17.23 15.15 10.72
N TYR A 269 16.00 15.67 10.60
CA TYR A 269 15.15 15.48 9.43
C TYR A 269 14.52 16.82 8.99
N PRO A 270 14.24 17.00 7.69
CA PRO A 270 13.71 18.26 7.17
C PRO A 270 12.25 18.48 7.56
N ILE A 271 11.93 19.72 7.93
CA ILE A 271 10.56 20.25 8.02
C ILE A 271 10.45 21.54 7.20
N GLY A 272 9.23 21.93 6.82
CA GLY A 272 8.97 23.15 6.06
C GLY A 272 9.31 24.43 6.84
N GLN A 273 9.71 25.48 6.14
CA GLN A 273 10.05 26.77 6.75
C GLN A 273 8.89 27.37 7.57
N GLY A 274 7.65 27.17 7.10
CA GLY A 274 6.43 27.63 7.78
C GLY A 274 5.92 26.71 8.89
N GLU A 275 6.53 25.55 9.11
CA GLU A 275 6.13 24.62 10.15
C GLU A 275 6.72 25.00 11.53
N ASP A 276 5.97 24.71 12.60
CA ASP A 276 6.48 24.82 13.97
C ASP A 276 7.36 23.61 14.28
N ALA A 277 8.57 23.82 14.71
CA ALA A 277 9.52 22.77 15.10
C ALA A 277 9.24 22.22 16.52
N ASN A 278 8.44 22.90 17.33
CA ASN A 278 8.15 22.47 18.69
C ASN A 278 7.31 21.18 18.67
N ASN A 279 7.66 20.24 19.54
CA ASN A 279 6.96 18.95 19.62
C ASN A 279 6.84 18.23 18.27
N LYS A 280 7.93 18.19 17.50
CA LYS A 280 8.01 17.47 16.21
C LYS A 280 9.10 16.39 16.24
N THR A 281 9.73 16.15 17.38
CA THR A 281 10.76 15.10 17.52
C THR A 281 10.11 13.71 17.46
N TYR A 282 10.76 12.79 16.78
CA TYR A 282 10.49 11.35 16.90
C TYR A 282 11.47 10.75 17.91
N LEU A 283 10.96 10.04 18.90
CA LEU A 283 11.75 9.23 19.83
C LEU A 283 11.51 7.76 19.53
N SER A 284 12.56 6.99 19.42
CA SER A 284 12.47 5.55 19.14
C SER A 284 13.27 4.76 20.16
N TYR A 285 12.66 3.69 20.67
CA TYR A 285 13.27 2.67 21.50
C TYR A 285 13.19 1.34 20.75
N THR A 286 14.34 0.83 20.30
CA THR A 286 14.42 -0.36 19.46
C THR A 286 15.23 -1.45 20.14
N VAL A 287 14.73 -2.68 20.09
CA VAL A 287 15.45 -3.87 20.60
C VAL A 287 15.40 -5.01 19.57
N THR A 288 16.41 -5.88 19.56
CA THR A 288 16.30 -7.16 18.84
C THR A 288 15.25 -8.05 19.51
N ALA A 289 14.49 -8.79 18.70
CA ALA A 289 13.28 -9.52 19.12
C ALA A 289 13.28 -11.01 18.72
N GLY A 290 14.46 -11.59 18.55
CA GLY A 290 14.59 -13.01 18.16
C GLY A 290 15.19 -13.19 16.77
N LYS A 291 15.06 -14.40 16.25
CA LYS A 291 15.52 -14.78 14.91
C LYS A 291 14.35 -15.25 14.06
N GLY A 292 14.44 -15.07 12.74
CA GLY A 292 13.40 -15.46 11.78
C GLY A 292 12.99 -16.93 11.87
N LEU A 293 13.91 -17.83 12.20
CA LEU A 293 13.61 -19.26 12.37
C LEU A 293 12.89 -19.62 13.68
N ASP A 294 12.81 -18.71 14.64
CA ASP A 294 12.03 -18.91 15.88
C ASP A 294 10.60 -18.36 15.68
N THR A 295 9.80 -19.09 14.92
CA THR A 295 8.44 -18.68 14.52
C THR A 295 7.48 -18.51 15.69
N LYS A 296 7.69 -19.22 16.79
CA LYS A 296 6.91 -19.02 18.01
C LYS A 296 7.21 -17.66 18.64
N THR A 297 8.46 -17.29 18.77
CA THR A 297 8.87 -15.96 19.26
C THR A 297 8.41 -14.87 18.27
N TRP A 298 8.53 -15.09 16.96
CA TRP A 298 8.00 -14.17 15.93
C TRP A 298 6.51 -13.88 16.13
N MET A 299 5.68 -14.91 16.23
CA MET A 299 4.24 -14.72 16.45
C MET A 299 3.94 -14.11 17.83
N ALA A 300 4.70 -14.48 18.84
CA ALA A 300 4.56 -13.89 20.18
C ALA A 300 4.85 -12.38 20.18
N PHE A 301 5.81 -11.90 19.38
CA PHE A 301 6.07 -10.46 19.25
C PHE A 301 5.00 -9.73 18.47
N ASN A 302 4.37 -10.34 17.48
CA ASN A 302 3.17 -9.78 16.85
C ASN A 302 2.04 -9.60 17.89
N ILE A 303 1.79 -10.61 18.71
CA ILE A 303 0.81 -10.57 19.80
C ILE A 303 1.18 -9.51 20.85
N LEU A 304 2.44 -9.48 21.30
CA LEU A 304 2.93 -8.51 22.28
C LEU A 304 2.86 -7.07 21.76
N SER A 305 3.22 -6.83 20.48
CA SER A 305 3.10 -5.52 19.86
C SER A 305 1.65 -5.02 19.92
N TYR A 306 0.71 -5.89 19.60
CA TYR A 306 -0.71 -5.55 19.67
C TYR A 306 -1.16 -5.25 21.11
N ILE A 307 -0.84 -6.08 22.07
CA ILE A 307 -1.23 -5.90 23.48
C ILE A 307 -0.62 -4.63 24.08
N LEU A 308 0.64 -4.35 23.78
CA LEU A 308 1.39 -3.25 24.39
C LEU A 308 1.05 -1.89 23.77
N LEU A 309 0.76 -1.84 22.45
CA LEU A 309 0.77 -0.59 21.69
C LEU A 309 -0.45 -0.37 20.79
N ASP A 310 -1.04 -1.41 20.19
CA ASP A 310 -2.05 -1.24 19.14
C ASP A 310 -3.49 -1.44 19.63
N MET A 311 -3.69 -2.33 20.62
CA MET A 311 -5.00 -2.54 21.24
C MET A 311 -5.50 -1.24 21.87
N PRO A 312 -6.80 -0.89 21.76
CA PRO A 312 -7.35 0.26 22.48
C PRO A 312 -7.11 0.17 23.99
N GLY A 313 -6.45 1.17 24.55
CA GLY A 313 -6.01 1.18 25.95
C GLY A 313 -4.77 0.32 26.24
N ALA A 314 -4.00 -0.01 25.24
CA ALA A 314 -2.73 -0.71 25.38
C ALA A 314 -1.83 -0.04 26.44
N PRO A 315 -1.33 -0.81 27.42
CA PRO A 315 -0.74 -0.25 28.65
C PRO A 315 0.49 0.61 28.39
N LEU A 316 1.36 0.24 27.49
CA LEU A 316 2.56 1.01 27.18
C LEU A 316 2.24 2.29 26.42
N LYS A 317 1.31 2.19 25.43
CA LYS A 317 0.82 3.37 24.73
C LYS A 317 0.17 4.36 25.71
N GLN A 318 -0.69 3.87 26.59
CA GLN A 318 -1.37 4.72 27.56
C GLN A 318 -0.39 5.37 28.55
N ALA A 319 0.59 4.63 29.06
CA ALA A 319 1.60 5.16 29.97
C ALA A 319 2.40 6.32 29.33
N LEU A 320 2.79 6.20 28.07
CA LEU A 320 3.49 7.25 27.33
C LEU A 320 2.61 8.47 27.07
N LEU A 321 1.34 8.27 26.69
CA LEU A 321 0.38 9.36 26.51
C LEU A 321 0.06 10.09 27.82
N ASP A 322 -0.11 9.37 28.93
CA ASP A 322 -0.33 9.93 30.26
C ASP A 322 0.89 10.71 30.75
N ALA A 323 2.08 10.27 30.39
CA ALA A 323 3.31 11.01 30.61
C ALA A 323 3.46 12.23 29.67
N LYS A 324 2.52 12.45 28.72
CA LYS A 324 2.55 13.49 27.70
C LYS A 324 3.77 13.40 26.78
N ILE A 325 4.23 12.19 26.49
CA ILE A 325 5.36 11.92 25.61
C ILE A 325 4.82 11.57 24.24
N GLY A 326 4.97 12.48 23.29
CA GLY A 326 4.43 12.35 21.95
C GLY A 326 2.90 12.48 21.84
N GLN A 327 2.44 12.63 20.64
CA GLN A 327 1.00 12.73 20.31
C GLN A 327 0.45 11.45 19.72
N ASP A 328 1.31 10.63 19.11
CA ASP A 328 0.98 9.27 18.65
C ASP A 328 2.13 8.32 19.02
N ILE A 329 1.75 7.13 19.48
CA ILE A 329 2.69 6.07 19.85
C ILE A 329 2.37 4.86 18.98
N SER A 330 3.37 4.31 18.33
CA SER A 330 3.25 3.15 17.44
C SER A 330 4.39 2.16 17.67
N SER A 331 4.18 0.93 17.21
CA SER A 331 5.23 -0.06 17.06
C SER A 331 5.61 -0.24 15.59
N ASN A 332 6.82 -0.73 15.39
CA ASN A 332 7.24 -1.30 14.11
C ASN A 332 8.03 -2.58 14.39
N PHE A 333 7.46 -3.71 13.98
CA PHE A 333 8.12 -5.01 14.09
C PHE A 333 8.70 -5.40 12.74
N TYR A 334 10.03 -5.45 12.66
CA TYR A 334 10.78 -5.86 11.48
C TYR A 334 11.00 -7.37 11.55
N ASP A 335 10.14 -8.14 10.94
CA ASP A 335 10.09 -9.61 11.01
C ASP A 335 10.56 -10.33 9.74
N GLY A 336 10.61 -9.65 8.58
CA GLY A 336 11.08 -10.22 7.30
C GLY A 336 12.61 -10.26 7.14
N ILE A 337 13.37 -10.29 8.24
CA ILE A 337 14.85 -10.38 8.31
C ILE A 337 15.28 -11.46 9.29
N GLU A 338 16.52 -11.97 9.14
CA GLU A 338 17.02 -13.07 9.97
C GLU A 338 17.07 -12.72 11.47
N GLU A 339 17.53 -11.52 11.80
CA GLU A 339 17.59 -10.99 13.17
C GLU A 339 16.47 -9.94 13.34
N GLN A 340 15.36 -10.36 13.89
CA GLN A 340 14.18 -9.52 14.04
C GLN A 340 14.37 -8.42 15.08
N MET A 341 13.67 -7.32 14.92
CA MET A 341 13.68 -6.21 15.88
C MET A 341 12.31 -5.55 16.02
N ILE A 342 12.04 -5.02 17.20
CA ILE A 342 10.85 -4.21 17.47
C ILE A 342 11.23 -2.80 17.91
N SER A 343 10.55 -1.82 17.34
CA SER A 343 10.71 -0.40 17.68
C SER A 343 9.42 0.14 18.29
N ILE A 344 9.54 0.86 19.40
CA ILE A 344 8.49 1.70 19.99
C ILE A 344 8.80 3.13 19.58
N ILE A 345 7.87 3.79 18.92
CA ILE A 345 8.08 5.12 18.34
C ILE A 345 7.06 6.10 18.91
N ALA A 346 7.54 7.18 19.54
CA ALA A 346 6.74 8.34 19.91
C ALA A 346 6.91 9.44 18.86
N LYS A 347 5.82 9.86 18.24
CA LYS A 347 5.76 10.92 17.25
C LYS A 347 5.30 12.23 17.88
N ASN A 348 5.80 13.34 17.37
CA ASN A 348 5.47 14.68 17.86
C ASN A 348 5.78 14.84 19.37
N ALA A 349 6.95 14.41 19.80
CA ALA A 349 7.47 14.54 21.16
C ALA A 349 8.39 15.78 21.31
N ASP A 350 8.65 16.19 22.54
CA ASP A 350 9.76 17.12 22.85
C ASP A 350 11.07 16.30 22.99
N ILE A 351 12.16 16.80 22.45
CA ILE A 351 13.48 16.15 22.57
C ILE A 351 13.90 15.98 24.04
N LYS A 352 13.46 16.87 24.92
CA LYS A 352 13.73 16.82 26.37
C LYS A 352 13.13 15.60 27.05
N ASP A 353 12.08 15.01 26.46
CA ASP A 353 11.41 13.86 27.02
C ASP A 353 12.16 12.53 26.77
N ASN A 354 13.30 12.54 26.09
CA ASN A 354 14.00 11.30 25.70
C ASN A 354 14.35 10.39 26.89
N GLU A 355 14.90 10.93 27.97
CA GLU A 355 15.21 10.11 29.15
C GLU A 355 13.94 9.58 29.81
N ARG A 356 12.92 10.43 29.92
CA ARG A 356 11.62 10.06 30.47
C ARG A 356 10.90 9.02 29.59
N PHE A 357 11.04 9.10 28.27
CA PHE A 357 10.53 8.12 27.33
C PHE A 357 11.07 6.72 27.63
N VAL A 358 12.38 6.60 27.77
CA VAL A 358 13.04 5.34 28.13
C VAL A 358 12.58 4.85 29.49
N GLN A 359 12.55 5.73 30.51
CA GLN A 359 12.12 5.37 31.88
C GLN A 359 10.67 4.85 31.89
N VAL A 360 9.74 5.53 31.21
CA VAL A 360 8.33 5.11 31.15
C VAL A 360 8.21 3.74 30.48
N ILE A 361 8.93 3.47 29.39
CA ILE A 361 8.93 2.17 28.73
C ILE A 361 9.42 1.08 29.65
N GLU A 362 10.63 1.25 30.22
CA GLU A 362 11.25 0.21 31.04
C GLU A 362 10.49 -0.03 32.35
N GLN A 363 9.96 1.04 32.98
CA GLN A 363 9.13 0.90 34.17
C GLN A 363 7.79 0.20 33.85
N THR A 364 7.12 0.58 32.77
CA THR A 364 5.86 -0.06 32.38
C THR A 364 6.05 -1.54 32.09
N ILE A 365 7.12 -1.90 31.36
CA ILE A 365 7.44 -3.30 31.09
C ILE A 365 7.77 -4.06 32.38
N SER A 366 8.55 -3.47 33.27
CA SER A 366 8.85 -4.05 34.60
C SER A 366 7.59 -4.28 35.43
N ASP A 367 6.68 -3.31 35.42
CA ASP A 367 5.39 -3.42 36.11
C ASP A 367 4.52 -4.55 35.52
N LEU A 368 4.48 -4.67 34.18
CA LEU A 368 3.73 -5.74 33.50
C LEU A 368 4.31 -7.13 33.78
N ILE A 369 5.64 -7.26 33.87
CA ILE A 369 6.29 -8.51 34.28
C ILE A 369 5.92 -8.85 35.72
N THR A 370 5.93 -7.89 36.62
CA THR A 370 5.69 -8.11 38.04
C THR A 370 4.21 -8.39 38.35
N LYS A 371 3.30 -7.66 37.71
CA LYS A 371 1.85 -7.78 37.96
C LYS A 371 1.17 -8.86 37.10
N GLY A 372 1.84 -9.27 36.03
CA GLY A 372 1.33 -10.10 34.94
C GLY A 372 0.58 -9.28 33.88
N LEU A 373 0.62 -9.76 32.65
CA LEU A 373 -0.17 -9.22 31.54
C LEU A 373 -1.66 -9.55 31.72
N ASP A 374 -2.53 -8.69 31.25
CA ASP A 374 -3.97 -8.98 31.22
C ASP A 374 -4.27 -10.21 30.36
N LYS A 375 -4.71 -11.27 31.00
CA LYS A 375 -4.94 -12.57 30.35
C LYS A 375 -6.07 -12.50 29.31
N LYS A 376 -7.09 -11.66 29.51
CA LYS A 376 -8.10 -11.39 28.47
C LYS A 376 -7.51 -10.67 27.27
N ALA A 377 -6.57 -9.76 27.45
CA ALA A 377 -5.87 -9.10 26.34
C ALA A 377 -5.03 -10.10 25.53
N ILE A 378 -4.39 -11.06 26.19
CA ILE A 378 -3.66 -12.15 25.51
C ILE A 378 -4.63 -13.00 24.67
N GLN A 379 -5.77 -13.41 25.24
CA GLN A 379 -6.79 -14.19 24.51
C GLN A 379 -7.33 -13.41 23.31
N ALA A 380 -7.64 -12.13 23.50
CA ALA A 380 -8.12 -11.24 22.43
C ALA A 380 -7.11 -11.15 21.28
N ALA A 381 -5.84 -10.95 21.59
CA ALA A 381 -4.77 -10.87 20.60
C ALA A 381 -4.57 -12.19 19.85
N ILE A 382 -4.52 -13.33 20.58
CA ILE A 382 -4.42 -14.67 19.95
C ILE A 382 -5.59 -14.88 18.98
N ASN A 383 -6.82 -14.63 19.41
CA ASN A 383 -8.00 -14.83 18.56
C ASN A 383 -7.99 -13.92 17.33
N LYS A 384 -7.59 -12.65 17.49
CA LYS A 384 -7.49 -11.69 16.39
C LYS A 384 -6.51 -12.14 15.31
N TYR A 385 -5.32 -12.59 15.71
CA TYR A 385 -4.33 -13.09 14.74
C TYR A 385 -4.76 -14.42 14.12
N GLU A 386 -5.30 -15.35 14.89
CA GLU A 386 -5.85 -16.61 14.38
C GLU A 386 -6.98 -16.36 13.37
N PHE A 387 -7.90 -15.42 13.66
CA PHE A 387 -8.96 -15.04 12.74
C PHE A 387 -8.38 -14.49 11.43
N ARG A 388 -7.39 -13.61 11.49
CA ARG A 388 -6.72 -13.04 10.33
C ARG A 388 -6.09 -14.11 9.43
N TYR A 389 -5.38 -15.08 10.03
CA TYR A 389 -4.76 -16.17 9.26
C TYR A 389 -5.81 -17.11 8.66
N ARG A 390 -6.90 -17.38 9.39
CA ARG A 390 -8.02 -18.19 8.89
C ARG A 390 -8.79 -17.50 7.75
N GLU A 391 -9.03 -16.22 7.87
CA GLU A 391 -9.70 -15.43 6.83
C GLU A 391 -8.87 -15.37 5.56
N ALA A 392 -7.54 -15.24 5.69
CA ALA A 392 -6.58 -15.11 4.60
C ALA A 392 -6.99 -14.07 3.56
N ASP A 393 -7.60 -12.96 4.01
CA ASP A 393 -7.91 -11.80 3.19
C ASP A 393 -6.77 -10.77 3.31
N PHE A 394 -5.97 -10.67 2.25
CA PHE A 394 -4.82 -9.77 2.17
C PHE A 394 -5.11 -8.55 1.27
N GLY A 395 -6.37 -8.17 1.16
CA GLY A 395 -6.83 -7.07 0.31
C GLY A 395 -6.68 -7.39 -1.18
N GLY A 396 -6.03 -6.50 -1.94
CA GLY A 396 -5.82 -6.69 -3.37
C GLY A 396 -4.68 -7.66 -3.74
N THR A 397 -3.92 -8.17 -2.77
CA THR A 397 -2.81 -9.08 -3.04
C THR A 397 -3.29 -10.53 -3.08
N PRO A 398 -3.01 -11.31 -4.14
CA PRO A 398 -3.33 -12.73 -4.17
C PRO A 398 -2.70 -13.47 -2.99
N LYS A 399 -3.48 -14.34 -2.33
CA LYS A 399 -2.99 -15.07 -1.15
C LYS A 399 -1.73 -15.89 -1.41
N GLY A 400 -1.61 -16.47 -2.62
CA GLY A 400 -0.42 -17.22 -3.01
C GLY A 400 0.86 -16.37 -3.00
N ILE A 401 0.78 -15.07 -3.35
CA ILE A 401 1.91 -14.13 -3.25
C ILE A 401 2.34 -13.96 -1.80
N VAL A 402 1.38 -13.78 -0.88
CA VAL A 402 1.69 -13.63 0.56
C VAL A 402 2.35 -14.90 1.10
N TYR A 403 1.86 -16.08 0.72
CA TYR A 403 2.45 -17.35 1.12
C TYR A 403 3.87 -17.54 0.58
N VAL A 404 4.12 -17.09 -0.66
CA VAL A 404 5.47 -17.08 -1.26
C VAL A 404 6.43 -16.24 -0.43
N ILE A 405 6.05 -15.03 -0.04
CA ILE A 405 6.90 -14.15 0.77
C ILE A 405 7.13 -14.77 2.16
N ASN A 406 6.08 -15.25 2.83
CA ASN A 406 6.21 -15.88 4.14
C ASN A 406 7.09 -17.14 4.11
N THR A 407 7.04 -17.91 3.02
CA THR A 407 7.95 -19.06 2.82
C THR A 407 9.40 -18.62 2.86
N LEU A 408 9.73 -17.51 2.23
CA LEU A 408 11.10 -17.01 2.17
C LEU A 408 11.62 -16.52 3.54
N ASP A 409 10.76 -16.17 4.48
CA ASP A 409 11.15 -15.68 5.80
C ASP A 409 11.74 -16.77 6.72
N SER A 410 11.63 -18.06 6.34
CA SER A 410 12.38 -19.17 6.94
C SER A 410 13.34 -19.83 5.94
N TRP A 411 12.87 -20.13 4.73
CA TRP A 411 13.60 -20.90 3.74
C TRP A 411 14.93 -20.27 3.32
N LEU A 412 15.04 -18.96 3.34
CA LEU A 412 16.28 -18.24 3.07
C LEU A 412 17.36 -18.50 4.13
N TYR A 413 17.00 -18.77 5.37
CA TYR A 413 17.92 -18.90 6.50
C TYR A 413 18.21 -20.35 6.83
N ASP A 414 17.26 -21.27 6.56
CA ASP A 414 17.46 -22.72 6.61
C ASP A 414 16.87 -23.38 5.36
N GLU A 415 17.74 -23.99 4.56
CA GLU A 415 17.32 -24.68 3.32
C GLU A 415 16.33 -25.82 3.58
N ASN A 416 16.31 -26.39 4.79
CA ASN A 416 15.44 -27.52 5.16
C ASN A 416 14.11 -27.08 5.78
N ASP A 417 13.91 -25.78 5.99
CA ASP A 417 12.70 -25.24 6.65
C ASP A 417 11.92 -24.23 5.77
N PRO A 418 11.24 -24.68 4.71
CA PRO A 418 10.42 -23.81 3.89
C PRO A 418 9.00 -23.59 4.44
N PHE A 419 8.60 -24.19 5.57
CA PHE A 419 7.19 -24.24 5.97
C PHE A 419 6.88 -23.56 7.29
N SER A 420 7.85 -23.31 8.15
CA SER A 420 7.58 -22.90 9.54
C SER A 420 6.80 -21.58 9.68
N HIS A 421 6.93 -20.63 8.73
CA HIS A 421 6.12 -19.41 8.72
C HIS A 421 4.72 -19.59 8.14
N LEU A 422 4.41 -20.75 7.55
CA LEU A 422 3.09 -21.08 7.03
C LEU A 422 2.24 -21.87 8.05
N GLU A 423 2.89 -22.64 8.95
CA GLU A 423 2.24 -23.55 9.90
C GLU A 423 1.84 -22.83 11.19
N THR A 424 0.96 -21.86 11.09
CA THR A 424 0.57 -21.00 12.21
C THR A 424 -0.43 -21.65 13.16
N GLU A 425 -1.24 -22.64 12.72
CA GLU A 425 -2.22 -23.32 13.57
C GLU A 425 -1.57 -23.98 14.80
N LYS A 426 -0.41 -24.60 14.61
CA LYS A 426 0.35 -25.21 15.72
C LYS A 426 0.77 -24.16 16.76
N ILE A 427 1.26 -23.01 16.29
CA ILE A 427 1.70 -21.92 17.16
C ILE A 427 0.52 -21.38 17.98
N PHE A 428 -0.64 -21.17 17.33
CA PHE A 428 -1.85 -20.73 18.04
C PHE A 428 -2.37 -21.78 19.04
N ALA A 429 -2.27 -23.09 18.72
CA ALA A 429 -2.63 -24.15 19.67
C ALA A 429 -1.73 -24.11 20.92
N GLU A 430 -0.41 -23.96 20.74
CA GLU A 430 0.52 -23.79 21.85
C GLU A 430 0.19 -22.53 22.68
N PHE A 431 -0.11 -21.40 22.07
CA PHE A 431 -0.50 -20.20 22.79
C PHE A 431 -1.81 -20.35 23.55
N LYS A 432 -2.77 -21.13 23.04
CA LYS A 432 -4.01 -21.44 23.75
C LYS A 432 -3.81 -22.33 24.97
N GLU A 433 -2.71 -23.06 25.05
CA GLU A 433 -2.30 -23.78 26.24
C GLU A 433 -1.52 -22.88 27.22
N GLU A 434 -0.71 -21.97 26.69
CA GLU A 434 0.22 -21.16 27.46
C GLU A 434 -0.28 -19.75 27.84
N TRP A 435 -1.43 -19.30 27.33
CA TRP A 435 -1.91 -17.93 27.53
C TRP A 435 -2.02 -17.48 28.98
N ASN A 436 -2.24 -18.45 29.90
CA ASN A 436 -2.38 -18.19 31.33
C ASN A 436 -1.06 -18.41 32.13
N THR A 437 0.04 -18.70 31.43
CA THR A 437 1.38 -18.81 32.04
C THR A 437 2.09 -17.46 32.05
N ASP A 438 3.37 -17.45 32.42
CA ASP A 438 4.26 -16.28 32.39
C ASP A 438 5.12 -16.22 31.11
N TYR A 439 4.72 -16.93 30.03
CA TYR A 439 5.49 -17.02 28.79
C TYR A 439 5.76 -15.66 28.17
N PHE A 440 4.73 -14.86 28.00
CA PHE A 440 4.85 -13.53 27.37
C PHE A 440 5.63 -12.55 28.27
N GLU A 441 5.46 -12.62 29.58
CA GLU A 441 6.20 -11.82 30.54
C GLU A 441 7.71 -12.15 30.51
N LYS A 442 8.08 -13.42 30.34
CA LYS A 442 9.48 -13.85 30.18
C LYS A 442 10.11 -13.31 28.90
N LEU A 443 9.35 -13.22 27.81
CA LEU A 443 9.82 -12.59 26.59
C LEU A 443 10.08 -11.09 26.79
N LEU A 444 9.19 -10.38 27.48
CA LEU A 444 9.40 -8.97 27.82
C LEU A 444 10.65 -8.79 28.67
N GLU A 445 10.87 -9.61 29.69
CA GLU A 445 12.07 -9.57 30.52
C GLU A 445 13.35 -9.79 29.69
N LYS A 446 13.35 -10.86 28.86
CA LYS A 446 14.50 -11.26 28.06
C LYS A 446 14.90 -10.19 27.05
N TYR A 447 13.93 -9.67 26.28
CA TYR A 447 14.23 -8.87 25.11
C TYR A 447 14.19 -7.36 25.38
N PHE A 448 13.43 -6.85 26.35
CA PHE A 448 13.38 -5.43 26.66
C PHE A 448 14.29 -5.03 27.83
N LEU A 449 14.29 -5.78 28.92
CA LEU A 449 15.04 -5.41 30.13
C LEU A 449 16.46 -5.96 30.14
N LYS A 450 16.66 -7.24 29.83
CA LYS A 450 17.95 -7.91 29.89
C LYS A 450 18.78 -7.80 28.61
N ASN A 451 18.19 -7.34 27.52
CA ASN A 451 18.85 -7.20 26.23
C ASN A 451 19.65 -5.88 26.17
N HIS A 452 20.93 -5.98 25.84
CA HIS A 452 21.80 -4.84 25.62
C HIS A 452 21.88 -4.41 24.14
N HIS A 453 21.43 -5.23 23.20
CA HIS A 453 21.31 -4.87 21.80
C HIS A 453 20.08 -3.98 21.59
N LYS A 454 20.25 -2.73 21.97
CA LYS A 454 19.20 -1.73 22.10
C LYS A 454 19.67 -0.40 21.53
N LEU A 455 18.77 0.29 20.83
CA LEU A 455 18.98 1.63 20.27
C LEU A 455 17.92 2.59 20.80
N ILE A 456 18.37 3.72 21.30
CA ILE A 456 17.55 4.90 21.57
C ILE A 456 17.88 5.93 20.48
N LEU A 457 16.96 6.20 19.59
CA LEU A 457 17.17 7.14 18.49
C LEU A 457 16.23 8.34 18.60
N LYS A 458 16.81 9.55 18.47
CA LYS A 458 16.09 10.82 18.41
C LYS A 458 16.18 11.36 16.99
N ALA A 459 15.06 11.56 16.31
CA ALA A 459 15.03 12.30 15.06
C ALA A 459 14.43 13.69 15.31
N VAL A 460 15.26 14.72 15.17
CA VAL A 460 14.91 16.10 15.50
C VAL A 460 14.57 16.88 14.22
N PRO A 461 13.52 17.73 14.25
CA PRO A 461 13.18 18.56 13.10
C PRO A 461 14.22 19.65 12.86
N ASP A 462 14.59 19.87 11.61
CA ASP A 462 15.53 20.92 11.19
C ASP A 462 15.02 21.58 9.90
N LYS A 463 14.75 22.89 9.96
CA LYS A 463 14.25 23.68 8.82
C LYS A 463 15.30 23.88 7.72
N GLU A 464 16.57 23.84 8.09
CA GLU A 464 17.69 24.19 7.20
C GLU A 464 18.34 22.96 6.56
N ILE A 465 18.12 21.74 7.09
CA ILE A 465 18.87 20.55 6.64
C ILE A 465 18.59 20.22 5.17
N GLY A 466 17.34 20.40 4.72
CA GLY A 466 16.97 20.18 3.32
C GLY A 466 17.72 21.14 2.40
N ALA A 467 17.67 22.42 2.70
CA ALA A 467 18.38 23.45 1.93
C ALA A 467 19.90 23.27 1.96
N ARG A 468 20.45 22.90 3.12
CA ARG A 468 21.91 22.60 3.25
C ARG A 468 22.32 21.38 2.39
N LYS A 469 21.51 20.33 2.36
CA LYS A 469 21.78 19.15 1.52
C LYS A 469 21.71 19.50 0.04
N GLU A 470 20.70 20.24 -0.39
CA GLU A 470 20.58 20.71 -1.78
C GLU A 470 21.74 21.61 -2.18
N ALA A 471 22.09 22.59 -1.34
CA ALA A 471 23.23 23.47 -1.60
C ALA A 471 24.55 22.70 -1.70
N LYS A 472 24.76 21.67 -0.85
CA LYS A 472 25.94 20.80 -0.91
C LYS A 472 25.99 20.00 -2.22
N ILE A 473 24.85 19.46 -2.67
CA ILE A 473 24.76 18.75 -3.95
C ILE A 473 25.05 19.72 -5.12
N LYS A 474 24.42 20.88 -5.13
CA LYS A 474 24.68 21.92 -6.16
C LYS A 474 26.14 22.34 -6.19
N GLN A 475 26.75 22.59 -5.04
CA GLN A 475 28.17 22.96 -4.97
C GLN A 475 29.06 21.82 -5.50
N ARG A 476 28.84 20.58 -5.07
CA ARG A 476 29.58 19.41 -5.55
C ARG A 476 29.49 19.27 -7.07
N LEU A 477 28.32 19.44 -7.62
CA LEU A 477 28.09 19.35 -9.08
C LEU A 477 28.71 20.53 -9.83
N ALA A 478 28.66 21.75 -9.27
CA ALA A 478 29.33 22.90 -9.81
C ALA A 478 30.86 22.74 -9.81
N ASP A 479 31.43 22.27 -8.70
CA ASP A 479 32.86 21.98 -8.58
C ASP A 479 33.28 20.88 -9.56
N PHE A 480 32.49 19.83 -9.68
CA PHE A 480 32.70 18.77 -10.68
C PHE A 480 32.68 19.34 -12.10
N LYS A 481 31.65 20.11 -12.48
CA LYS A 481 31.56 20.74 -13.78
C LYS A 481 32.74 21.63 -14.07
N ASN A 482 33.20 22.42 -13.10
CA ASN A 482 34.35 23.31 -13.24
C ASN A 482 35.68 22.56 -13.36
N SER A 483 35.75 21.31 -12.89
CA SER A 483 36.96 20.47 -13.02
C SER A 483 37.09 19.79 -14.35
N LEU A 484 36.00 19.74 -15.16
CA LEU A 484 35.98 19.07 -16.45
C LEU A 484 36.58 19.93 -17.55
N SER A 485 37.27 19.29 -18.47
CA SER A 485 37.68 19.87 -19.74
C SER A 485 36.48 20.12 -20.66
N ASN A 486 36.67 20.92 -21.70
CA ASN A 486 35.62 21.14 -22.70
C ASN A 486 35.17 19.84 -23.38
N ASP A 487 36.11 18.94 -23.65
CA ASP A 487 35.85 17.65 -24.29
C ASP A 487 35.02 16.73 -23.38
N GLU A 488 35.31 16.71 -22.07
CA GLU A 488 34.52 15.95 -21.09
C GLU A 488 33.11 16.52 -20.90
N LEU A 489 32.95 17.85 -20.93
CA LEU A 489 31.61 18.49 -20.91
C LEU A 489 30.81 18.13 -22.16
N GLU A 490 31.44 18.19 -23.34
CA GLU A 490 30.80 17.80 -24.61
C GLU A 490 30.38 16.33 -24.59
N LYS A 491 31.21 15.47 -24.01
CA LYS A 491 30.87 14.07 -23.83
C LYS A 491 29.64 13.87 -22.95
N ILE A 492 29.53 14.52 -21.79
CA ILE A 492 28.35 14.43 -20.94
C ILE A 492 27.09 14.92 -21.64
N ILE A 493 27.20 16.00 -22.43
CA ILE A 493 26.09 16.52 -23.25
C ILE A 493 25.68 15.51 -24.32
N GLU A 494 26.66 14.89 -24.98
CA GLU A 494 26.38 13.86 -25.98
C GLU A 494 25.78 12.62 -25.35
N ASP A 495 26.29 12.15 -24.20
CA ASP A 495 25.77 11.02 -23.44
C ASP A 495 24.31 11.29 -22.99
N THR A 496 24.04 12.51 -22.50
CA THR A 496 22.67 12.96 -22.14
C THR A 496 21.74 12.92 -23.36
N LYS A 497 22.22 13.43 -24.52
CA LYS A 497 21.44 13.41 -25.77
C LYS A 497 21.18 12.00 -26.27
N ASN A 498 22.18 11.11 -26.20
CA ASN A 498 22.06 9.73 -26.60
C ASN A 498 21.09 8.96 -25.69
N LEU A 499 21.16 9.15 -24.39
CA LEU A 499 20.23 8.55 -23.44
C LEU A 499 18.77 9.04 -23.69
N LYS A 500 18.56 10.34 -23.90
CA LYS A 500 17.23 10.89 -24.25
C LYS A 500 16.71 10.34 -25.57
N LYS A 501 17.61 10.17 -26.56
CA LYS A 501 17.25 9.50 -27.81
C LYS A 501 16.88 8.04 -27.56
N TYR A 502 17.66 7.30 -26.79
CA TYR A 502 17.34 5.93 -26.39
C TYR A 502 15.97 5.88 -25.71
N GLN A 503 15.71 6.72 -24.73
CA GLN A 503 14.43 6.79 -23.99
C GLN A 503 13.24 7.11 -24.91
N SER A 504 13.40 7.96 -25.90
CA SER A 504 12.33 8.39 -26.82
C SER A 504 12.13 7.48 -28.03
N THR A 505 13.10 6.64 -28.38
CA THR A 505 12.99 5.71 -29.50
C THR A 505 12.15 4.50 -29.09
N PRO A 506 11.00 4.20 -29.72
CA PRO A 506 10.22 2.99 -29.39
C PRO A 506 10.97 1.71 -29.75
N SER A 507 10.59 0.59 -29.16
CA SER A 507 11.04 -0.74 -29.61
C SER A 507 10.58 -0.98 -31.05
N THR A 508 11.38 -1.73 -31.82
CA THR A 508 11.03 -2.02 -33.23
C THR A 508 9.85 -3.01 -33.31
N PRO A 509 9.11 -3.06 -34.43
CA PRO A 509 8.06 -4.06 -34.62
C PRO A 509 8.59 -5.50 -34.47
N GLU A 510 9.82 -5.79 -34.87
CA GLU A 510 10.43 -7.10 -34.72
C GLU A 510 10.73 -7.42 -33.25
N GLU A 511 11.18 -6.46 -32.47
CA GLU A 511 11.36 -6.61 -31.02
C GLU A 511 10.01 -6.83 -30.33
N LEU A 512 8.99 -6.02 -30.63
CA LEU A 512 7.66 -6.15 -30.06
C LEU A 512 6.99 -7.48 -30.40
N ALA A 513 7.22 -8.03 -31.60
CA ALA A 513 6.68 -9.33 -32.02
C ALA A 513 7.27 -10.51 -31.24
N THR A 514 8.34 -10.33 -30.46
CA THR A 514 8.87 -11.39 -29.59
C THR A 514 8.06 -11.58 -28.32
N ILE A 515 7.32 -10.55 -27.88
CA ILE A 515 6.51 -10.65 -26.66
C ILE A 515 5.37 -11.63 -26.86
N PRO A 516 5.19 -12.61 -25.96
CA PRO A 516 4.10 -13.56 -26.09
C PRO A 516 2.75 -12.86 -25.90
N VAL A 517 1.89 -12.95 -26.89
CA VAL A 517 0.61 -12.24 -26.91
C VAL A 517 -0.55 -13.17 -26.62
N LEU A 518 -1.53 -12.65 -25.91
CA LEU A 518 -2.87 -13.17 -25.82
C LEU A 518 -3.72 -12.62 -26.97
N THR A 519 -4.80 -13.30 -27.28
CA THR A 519 -5.78 -12.90 -28.28
C THR A 519 -7.12 -12.56 -27.63
N ARG A 520 -8.03 -11.94 -28.38
CA ARG A 520 -9.40 -11.69 -27.87
C ARG A 520 -10.19 -12.99 -27.61
N GLU A 521 -9.69 -14.14 -28.08
CA GLU A 521 -10.27 -15.45 -27.77
C GLU A 521 -9.87 -15.97 -26.39
N ASP A 522 -8.76 -15.50 -25.84
CA ASP A 522 -8.27 -15.82 -24.49
C ASP A 522 -9.06 -15.05 -23.40
N ILE A 523 -9.93 -14.10 -23.78
CA ILE A 523 -10.75 -13.29 -22.89
C ILE A 523 -12.10 -13.96 -22.62
N ASN A 524 -12.51 -14.04 -21.36
CA ASN A 524 -13.87 -14.41 -21.03
C ASN A 524 -14.86 -13.33 -21.51
N LYS A 525 -15.81 -13.66 -22.34
CA LYS A 525 -16.79 -12.71 -22.89
C LYS A 525 -17.89 -12.36 -21.89
N GLU A 526 -18.20 -13.23 -20.94
CA GLU A 526 -19.20 -13.00 -19.91
C GLU A 526 -18.57 -12.43 -18.64
N PRO A 527 -19.09 -11.31 -18.11
CA PRO A 527 -18.63 -10.78 -16.83
C PRO A 527 -19.08 -11.66 -15.67
N ALA A 528 -18.36 -11.57 -14.55
CA ALA A 528 -18.75 -12.24 -13.32
C ALA A 528 -20.17 -11.79 -12.87
N PRO A 529 -21.05 -12.73 -12.42
CA PRO A 529 -22.41 -12.40 -12.05
C PRO A 529 -22.47 -11.53 -10.78
N LEU A 530 -23.47 -10.68 -10.69
CA LEU A 530 -23.84 -10.03 -9.44
C LEU A 530 -24.54 -11.05 -8.53
N VAL A 531 -24.16 -11.07 -7.27
CA VAL A 531 -24.63 -12.07 -6.29
C VAL A 531 -25.60 -11.48 -5.24
N ASN A 532 -26.24 -10.35 -5.54
CA ASN A 532 -27.20 -9.74 -4.61
C ASN A 532 -28.59 -10.40 -4.73
N GLU A 533 -29.13 -10.78 -3.59
CA GLU A 533 -30.53 -11.10 -3.39
C GLU A 533 -31.15 -10.04 -2.48
N GLU A 534 -32.13 -9.30 -2.98
CA GLU A 534 -32.87 -8.36 -2.15
C GLU A 534 -33.93 -9.10 -1.36
N LYS A 535 -33.83 -9.03 -0.04
CA LYS A 535 -34.77 -9.67 0.90
C LYS A 535 -35.30 -8.61 1.87
N GLU A 536 -36.45 -8.91 2.46
CA GLU A 536 -37.02 -8.09 3.53
C GLU A 536 -37.05 -8.90 4.83
N VAL A 537 -36.46 -8.37 5.90
CA VAL A 537 -36.43 -8.99 7.22
C VAL A 537 -36.84 -7.94 8.25
N ALA A 538 -37.91 -8.20 8.99
CA ALA A 538 -38.48 -7.26 9.98
C ALA A 538 -38.72 -5.86 9.39
N SER A 539 -39.24 -5.77 8.17
CA SER A 539 -39.40 -4.52 7.39
C SER A 539 -38.12 -3.73 7.12
N ILE A 540 -36.99 -4.38 7.15
CA ILE A 540 -35.70 -3.82 6.76
C ILE A 540 -35.25 -4.48 5.44
N LYS A 541 -34.80 -3.65 4.50
CA LYS A 541 -34.17 -4.11 3.28
C LYS A 541 -32.83 -4.74 3.61
N VAL A 542 -32.64 -6.02 3.21
CA VAL A 542 -31.41 -6.78 3.38
C VAL A 542 -30.89 -7.18 2.00
N MET A 543 -29.70 -6.74 1.67
CA MET A 543 -28.95 -7.18 0.49
C MET A 543 -28.12 -8.40 0.89
N HIS A 544 -28.59 -9.60 0.55
CA HIS A 544 -27.88 -10.84 0.83
C HIS A 544 -26.99 -11.23 -0.36
N GLN A 545 -25.72 -11.46 -0.11
CA GLN A 545 -24.79 -11.99 -1.10
C GLN A 545 -24.47 -13.44 -0.72
N ASN A 546 -25.19 -14.37 -1.39
CA ASN A 546 -25.09 -15.80 -1.13
C ASN A 546 -23.85 -16.40 -1.78
N ILE A 547 -22.73 -16.41 -1.04
CA ILE A 547 -21.45 -17.00 -1.47
C ILE A 547 -20.78 -17.75 -0.33
N PHE A 548 -19.90 -18.68 -0.67
CA PHE A 548 -19.11 -19.41 0.32
C PHE A 548 -18.07 -18.47 0.97
N THR A 549 -18.07 -18.41 2.30
CA THR A 549 -17.21 -17.52 3.09
C THR A 549 -16.44 -18.22 4.22
N ASN A 550 -16.32 -19.55 4.15
CA ASN A 550 -15.63 -20.35 5.16
C ASN A 550 -16.11 -20.12 6.62
N GLY A 551 -17.43 -19.93 6.79
CA GLY A 551 -18.05 -19.74 8.12
C GLY A 551 -17.93 -18.32 8.67
N ILE A 552 -17.46 -17.34 7.88
CA ILE A 552 -17.35 -15.92 8.25
C ILE A 552 -18.49 -15.13 7.59
N GLY A 553 -19.29 -14.43 8.38
CA GLY A 553 -20.29 -13.48 7.91
C GLY A 553 -19.71 -12.07 7.85
N TYR A 554 -19.88 -11.40 6.71
CA TYR A 554 -19.48 -9.99 6.52
C TYR A 554 -20.74 -9.13 6.57
N LEU A 555 -20.91 -8.42 7.68
CA LEU A 555 -22.07 -7.62 8.00
C LEU A 555 -21.79 -6.14 7.77
N LYS A 556 -22.69 -5.45 7.06
CA LYS A 556 -22.69 -4.00 6.87
C LYS A 556 -24.07 -3.47 7.22
N ILE A 557 -24.17 -2.70 8.29
CA ILE A 557 -25.41 -2.02 8.68
C ILE A 557 -25.23 -0.53 8.33
N MET A 558 -25.96 -0.05 7.36
CA MET A 558 -25.78 1.26 6.75
C MET A 558 -27.01 2.16 7.02
N PHE A 559 -26.76 3.41 7.36
CA PHE A 559 -27.76 4.40 7.66
C PHE A 559 -27.63 5.58 6.69
N ASP A 560 -28.67 5.89 5.95
CA ASP A 560 -28.67 7.02 5.01
C ASP A 560 -28.56 8.35 5.76
N ILE A 561 -27.54 9.13 5.41
CA ILE A 561 -27.24 10.44 6.00
C ILE A 561 -27.18 11.55 4.96
N LYS A 562 -27.74 11.32 3.77
CA LYS A 562 -27.78 12.33 2.72
C LYS A 562 -28.52 13.56 3.20
N GLY A 563 -27.95 14.72 2.91
CA GLY A 563 -28.54 16.01 3.31
C GLY A 563 -28.11 16.53 4.68
N LEU A 564 -27.19 15.85 5.36
CA LEU A 564 -26.62 16.32 6.62
C LEU A 564 -26.03 17.74 6.44
N PRO A 565 -26.34 18.72 7.34
CA PRO A 565 -25.86 20.09 7.22
C PRO A 565 -24.33 20.19 7.19
N ASN A 566 -23.80 21.16 6.45
CA ASN A 566 -22.35 21.33 6.24
C ASN A 566 -21.54 21.43 7.54
N ASN A 567 -22.07 22.08 8.58
CA ASN A 567 -21.39 22.20 9.87
C ASN A 567 -21.23 20.85 10.60
N MET A 568 -21.96 19.80 10.19
CA MET A 568 -21.85 18.46 10.74
C MET A 568 -20.79 17.59 10.04
N LEU A 569 -20.30 17.99 8.86
CA LEU A 569 -19.39 17.15 8.07
C LEU A 569 -18.07 16.87 8.78
N GLY A 570 -17.51 17.87 9.47
CA GLY A 570 -16.28 17.68 10.26
C GLY A 570 -16.48 16.71 11.43
N TYR A 571 -17.62 16.81 12.12
CA TYR A 571 -18.00 15.86 13.19
C TYR A 571 -18.25 14.46 12.64
N LEU A 572 -18.85 14.35 11.43
CA LEU A 572 -19.02 13.08 10.73
C LEU A 572 -17.66 12.42 10.42
N GLY A 573 -16.65 13.21 10.02
CA GLY A 573 -15.28 12.73 9.80
C GLY A 573 -14.54 12.29 11.08
N LEU A 574 -14.96 12.82 12.25
CA LEU A 574 -14.42 12.44 13.56
C LEU A 574 -15.11 11.20 14.13
N LEU A 575 -16.38 10.99 13.85
CA LEU A 575 -17.25 9.98 14.48
C LEU A 575 -16.71 8.54 14.39
N PRO A 576 -16.10 8.07 13.27
CA PRO A 576 -15.48 6.74 13.21
C PRO A 576 -14.36 6.51 14.23
N SER A 577 -13.70 7.57 14.67
CA SER A 577 -12.64 7.51 15.69
C SER A 577 -13.21 7.52 17.12
N ILE A 578 -14.49 7.84 17.29
CA ILE A 578 -15.18 7.93 18.59
C ILE A 578 -15.88 6.59 18.91
N LEU A 579 -16.70 6.09 17.96
CA LEU A 579 -17.52 4.89 18.19
C LEU A 579 -16.65 3.65 18.35
N GLY A 580 -16.83 2.95 19.48
CA GLY A 580 -15.99 1.83 19.88
C GLY A 580 -14.70 2.20 20.62
N TYR A 581 -14.37 3.49 20.72
CA TYR A 581 -13.15 3.98 21.37
C TYR A 581 -13.40 4.87 22.61
N VAL A 582 -14.64 5.00 23.01
CA VAL A 582 -15.08 5.61 24.28
C VAL A 582 -15.78 4.58 25.13
N ASP A 583 -15.88 4.82 26.45
CA ASP A 583 -16.62 3.95 27.34
C ASP A 583 -18.11 3.88 26.91
N THR A 584 -18.72 2.75 27.22
CA THR A 584 -20.17 2.60 27.15
C THR A 584 -20.76 2.47 28.55
N LYS A 585 -22.06 2.33 28.67
CA LYS A 585 -22.70 2.11 29.99
C LYS A 585 -22.26 0.82 30.67
N ASN A 586 -21.94 -0.21 29.86
CA ASN A 586 -21.68 -1.55 30.35
C ASN A 586 -20.19 -1.95 30.30
N TYR A 587 -19.37 -1.22 29.55
CA TYR A 587 -17.97 -1.54 29.33
C TYR A 587 -17.10 -0.30 29.34
N THR A 588 -15.92 -0.37 29.92
CA THR A 588 -14.84 0.54 29.54
C THR A 588 -14.45 0.30 28.09
N TYR A 589 -13.89 1.27 27.40
CA TYR A 589 -13.49 1.10 26.00
C TYR A 589 -12.42 -0.02 25.85
N GLN A 590 -11.60 -0.26 26.86
CA GLN A 590 -10.63 -1.34 26.87
C GLN A 590 -11.32 -2.72 26.94
N GLU A 591 -12.30 -2.88 27.87
CA GLU A 591 -13.08 -4.12 27.97
C GLU A 591 -13.89 -4.37 26.72
N LEU A 592 -14.54 -3.33 26.18
CA LEU A 592 -15.31 -3.40 24.94
C LEU A 592 -14.49 -3.97 23.78
N ASN A 593 -13.29 -3.44 23.57
CA ASN A 593 -12.44 -3.89 22.47
C ASN A 593 -11.87 -5.30 22.69
N LYS A 594 -11.56 -5.67 23.93
CA LYS A 594 -11.18 -7.07 24.25
C LYS A 594 -12.31 -8.04 23.94
N GLU A 595 -13.55 -7.72 24.32
CA GLU A 595 -14.69 -8.58 24.01
C GLU A 595 -14.96 -8.66 22.50
N ILE A 596 -14.81 -7.55 21.76
CA ILE A 596 -14.89 -7.53 20.29
C ILE A 596 -13.85 -8.48 19.69
N ASP A 597 -12.58 -8.35 20.07
CA ASP A 597 -11.48 -9.15 19.53
C ASP A 597 -11.57 -10.65 19.91
N ILE A 598 -12.13 -10.98 21.08
CA ILE A 598 -12.36 -12.37 21.49
C ILE A 598 -13.48 -13.04 20.67
N ASN A 599 -14.47 -12.27 20.26
CA ASN A 599 -15.69 -12.85 19.70
C ASN A 599 -15.91 -12.55 18.22
N THR A 600 -15.20 -11.61 17.65
CA THR A 600 -15.33 -11.20 16.23
C THR A 600 -13.96 -11.05 15.57
N GLY A 601 -13.97 -10.91 14.25
CA GLY A 601 -12.77 -10.49 13.52
C GLY A 601 -12.56 -8.98 13.56
N ASP A 602 -13.65 -8.20 13.58
CA ASP A 602 -13.63 -6.74 13.68
C ASP A 602 -15.04 -6.17 13.87
N ILE A 603 -15.14 -5.03 14.53
CA ILE A 603 -16.30 -4.12 14.47
C ILE A 603 -15.76 -2.71 14.25
N SER A 604 -16.16 -2.07 13.16
CA SER A 604 -15.71 -0.74 12.80
C SER A 604 -16.86 0.14 12.29
N PHE A 605 -16.65 1.46 12.31
CA PHE A 605 -17.61 2.43 11.83
C PHE A 605 -16.97 3.31 10.76
N ASN A 606 -17.65 3.50 9.64
CA ASN A 606 -17.13 4.30 8.53
C ASN A 606 -18.25 4.91 7.69
N THR A 607 -17.91 5.92 6.89
CA THR A 607 -18.80 6.51 5.90
C THR A 607 -18.61 5.84 4.54
N LEU A 608 -19.68 5.34 3.95
CA LEU A 608 -19.72 4.81 2.59
C LEU A 608 -20.34 5.86 1.66
N LYS A 609 -19.68 6.16 0.56
CA LYS A 609 -20.10 7.12 -0.45
C LYS A 609 -20.19 6.42 -1.80
N LEU A 610 -21.28 6.62 -2.50
CA LEU A 610 -21.57 5.98 -3.77
C LEU A 610 -22.13 7.01 -4.74
N LYS A 611 -21.71 6.98 -5.98
CA LYS A 611 -22.38 7.72 -7.06
C LYS A 611 -23.49 6.89 -7.65
N THR A 612 -24.52 7.56 -8.12
CA THR A 612 -25.57 7.01 -8.96
C THR A 612 -25.59 7.79 -10.28
N LYS A 613 -26.39 7.36 -11.24
CA LYS A 613 -26.44 8.00 -12.55
C LYS A 613 -26.64 9.52 -12.51
N ASN A 614 -27.42 10.06 -11.59
CA ASN A 614 -27.76 11.49 -11.54
C ASN A 614 -27.53 12.13 -10.17
N ASP A 615 -26.96 11.39 -9.19
CA ASP A 615 -26.90 11.81 -7.81
C ASP A 615 -25.81 11.04 -7.05
N TYR A 616 -25.82 11.10 -5.74
CA TYR A 616 -24.95 10.32 -4.85
C TYR A 616 -25.70 9.81 -3.63
N LEU A 617 -25.20 8.75 -3.04
CA LEU A 617 -25.66 8.20 -1.76
C LEU A 617 -24.53 8.32 -0.74
N ILE A 618 -24.90 8.63 0.48
CA ILE A 618 -23.98 8.64 1.61
C ILE A 618 -24.61 7.87 2.77
N TYR A 619 -23.90 6.83 3.20
CA TYR A 619 -24.26 6.07 4.37
C TYR A 619 -23.20 6.20 5.44
N PHE A 620 -23.60 6.29 6.68
CA PHE A 620 -22.74 5.97 7.80
C PHE A 620 -23.05 4.56 8.27
N GLY A 621 -22.05 3.70 8.46
CA GLY A 621 -22.30 2.29 8.73
C GLY A 621 -21.45 1.70 9.83
N ALA A 622 -21.99 0.65 10.45
CA ALA A 622 -21.28 -0.33 11.26
C ALA A 622 -20.92 -1.53 10.39
N PHE A 623 -19.67 -1.93 10.42
CA PHE A 623 -19.12 -3.04 9.66
C PHE A 623 -18.56 -4.08 10.61
N SER A 624 -18.84 -5.35 10.37
CA SER A 624 -18.28 -6.44 11.15
C SER A 624 -17.97 -7.65 10.28
N LYS A 625 -16.94 -8.38 10.65
CA LYS A 625 -16.66 -9.74 10.21
C LYS A 625 -16.67 -10.67 11.42
N VAL A 626 -17.47 -11.70 11.34
CA VAL A 626 -17.78 -12.56 12.48
C VAL A 626 -18.08 -13.98 12.04
N LEU A 627 -17.75 -14.96 12.88
CA LEU A 627 -18.19 -16.35 12.66
C LEU A 627 -19.72 -16.43 12.74
N TYR A 628 -20.34 -17.24 11.89
CA TYR A 628 -21.81 -17.32 11.79
C TYR A 628 -22.51 -17.47 13.16
N HIS A 629 -22.01 -18.39 14.00
CA HIS A 629 -22.58 -18.68 15.32
C HIS A 629 -22.35 -17.57 16.37
N LYS A 630 -21.65 -16.48 16.02
CA LYS A 630 -21.41 -15.31 16.89
C LYS A 630 -22.02 -14.02 16.34
N VAL A 631 -22.88 -14.10 15.32
CA VAL A 631 -23.48 -12.91 14.70
C VAL A 631 -24.39 -12.14 15.66
N ASP A 632 -25.05 -12.82 16.58
CA ASP A 632 -25.85 -12.24 17.66
C ASP A 632 -25.00 -11.37 18.59
N PHE A 633 -23.80 -11.85 18.95
CA PHE A 633 -22.85 -11.07 19.73
C PHE A 633 -22.42 -9.80 18.99
N ALA A 634 -22.09 -9.90 17.70
CA ALA A 634 -21.69 -8.74 16.90
C ALA A 634 -22.80 -7.67 16.85
N LEU A 635 -24.06 -8.07 16.60
CA LEU A 635 -25.22 -7.17 16.59
C LEU A 635 -25.46 -6.53 17.96
N SER A 636 -25.34 -7.31 19.04
CA SER A 636 -25.49 -6.82 20.42
C SER A 636 -24.43 -5.78 20.75
N MET A 637 -23.19 -6.02 20.35
CA MET A 637 -22.07 -5.11 20.60
C MET A 637 -22.16 -3.83 19.77
N ILE A 638 -22.59 -3.93 18.51
CA ILE A 638 -22.89 -2.75 17.68
C ILE A 638 -24.00 -1.92 18.33
N SER A 639 -25.07 -2.57 18.84
CA SER A 639 -26.15 -1.88 19.54
C SER A 639 -25.65 -1.20 20.81
N GLU A 640 -24.78 -1.85 21.61
CA GLU A 640 -24.16 -1.25 22.79
C GLU A 640 -23.38 0.02 22.44
N ILE A 641 -22.54 -0.05 21.40
CA ILE A 641 -21.73 1.10 20.96
C ILE A 641 -22.63 2.25 20.51
N ILE A 642 -23.65 1.97 19.69
CA ILE A 642 -24.51 3.01 19.12
C ILE A 642 -25.36 3.70 20.20
N ASN A 643 -25.95 2.93 21.13
CA ASN A 643 -26.95 3.44 22.07
C ASN A 643 -26.37 3.91 23.40
N ASN A 644 -25.19 3.43 23.77
CA ASN A 644 -24.66 3.54 25.12
C ASN A 644 -23.27 4.18 25.21
N SER A 645 -22.67 4.65 24.11
CA SER A 645 -21.40 5.37 24.14
C SER A 645 -21.47 6.64 25.00
N LEU A 646 -20.47 6.81 25.87
CA LEU A 646 -20.37 7.91 26.82
C LEU A 646 -19.34 8.94 26.32
N LEU A 647 -19.80 10.11 25.92
CA LEU A 647 -18.96 11.20 25.41
C LEU A 647 -18.49 12.16 26.53
N THR A 648 -18.58 11.73 27.80
CA THR A 648 -18.35 12.60 28.98
C THR A 648 -16.89 12.70 29.40
N SER A 649 -16.01 11.80 28.93
CA SER A 649 -14.59 11.84 29.28
C SER A 649 -13.83 12.84 28.41
N GLU A 650 -13.66 14.08 28.93
CA GLU A 650 -12.92 15.14 28.24
C GLU A 650 -11.49 14.70 27.86
N LYS A 651 -10.78 14.04 28.77
CA LYS A 651 -9.44 13.51 28.52
C LYS A 651 -9.45 12.57 27.31
N ARG A 652 -10.39 11.63 27.28
CA ARG A 652 -10.47 10.63 26.22
C ARG A 652 -10.82 11.25 24.86
N LEU A 653 -11.73 12.21 24.84
CA LEU A 653 -12.08 12.95 23.62
C LEU A 653 -10.89 13.72 23.07
N LEU A 654 -10.12 14.41 23.93
CA LEU A 654 -8.91 15.11 23.49
C LEU A 654 -7.86 14.14 22.92
N GLU A 655 -7.61 13.01 23.59
CA GLU A 655 -6.71 11.97 23.10
C GLU A 655 -7.11 11.49 21.68
N ILE A 656 -8.40 11.25 21.45
CA ILE A 656 -8.92 10.80 20.15
C ILE A 656 -8.76 11.89 19.09
N ILE A 657 -9.06 13.15 19.40
CA ILE A 657 -8.91 14.29 18.49
C ILE A 657 -7.44 14.47 18.11
N THR A 658 -6.52 14.46 19.09
CA THR A 658 -5.08 14.58 18.87
C THR A 658 -4.55 13.42 18.01
N LYS A 659 -4.97 12.18 18.29
CA LYS A 659 -4.63 11.02 17.46
C LYS A 659 -5.14 11.18 16.03
N ARG A 660 -6.40 11.62 15.86
CA ARG A 660 -6.99 11.83 14.53
C ARG A 660 -6.24 12.88 13.73
N LYS A 661 -5.80 13.98 14.38
CA LYS A 661 -4.94 14.98 13.75
C LYS A 661 -3.63 14.36 13.25
N ALA A 662 -2.92 13.61 14.11
CA ALA A 662 -1.67 12.94 13.75
C ALA A 662 -1.85 11.93 12.59
N GLU A 663 -2.98 11.22 12.53
CA GLU A 663 -3.33 10.33 11.40
C GLU A 663 -3.51 11.12 10.09
N LEU A 664 -4.17 12.27 10.12
CA LEU A 664 -4.35 13.13 8.94
C LEU A 664 -3.00 13.72 8.48
N GLU A 665 -2.13 14.13 9.39
CA GLU A 665 -0.76 14.57 9.09
C GLU A 665 0.05 13.47 8.41
N ARG A 666 -0.02 12.24 8.92
CA ARG A 666 0.64 11.08 8.31
C ARG A 666 0.10 10.79 6.91
N ARG A 667 -1.22 10.83 6.72
CA ARG A 667 -1.84 10.67 5.39
C ARG A 667 -1.36 11.74 4.42
N ALA A 668 -1.16 12.96 4.86
CA ALA A 668 -0.63 14.05 4.05
C ALA A 668 0.81 13.78 3.58
N SER A 669 1.64 13.22 4.44
CA SER A 669 3.04 12.91 4.12
C SER A 669 3.20 11.78 3.09
N PHE A 670 2.35 10.74 3.13
CA PHE A 670 2.44 9.58 2.23
C PHE A 670 1.45 9.61 1.06
N GLY A 671 0.35 10.34 1.19
CA GLY A 671 -0.79 10.32 0.29
C GLY A 671 -1.06 11.66 -0.42
N GLY A 672 -0.05 12.49 -0.65
CA GLY A 672 -0.22 13.81 -1.25
C GLY A 672 -0.99 13.80 -2.57
N HIS A 673 -0.81 12.76 -3.40
CA HIS A 673 -1.58 12.57 -4.64
C HIS A 673 -3.09 12.41 -4.38
N ARG A 674 -3.48 11.64 -3.35
CA ARG A 674 -4.90 11.45 -2.99
C ARG A 674 -5.52 12.75 -2.49
N ILE A 675 -4.78 13.50 -1.67
CA ILE A 675 -5.23 14.82 -1.19
C ILE A 675 -5.41 15.77 -2.37
N ALA A 676 -4.44 15.83 -3.29
CA ALA A 676 -4.52 16.70 -4.47
C ALA A 676 -5.73 16.34 -5.36
N VAL A 677 -6.00 15.06 -5.61
CA VAL A 677 -7.17 14.58 -6.38
C VAL A 677 -8.47 14.93 -5.68
N THR A 678 -8.64 14.53 -4.41
CA THR A 678 -9.85 14.81 -3.63
C THR A 678 -10.12 16.31 -3.58
N ARG A 679 -9.07 17.12 -3.34
CA ARG A 679 -9.18 18.57 -3.25
C ARG A 679 -9.57 19.18 -4.60
N SER A 680 -8.94 18.80 -5.71
CA SER A 680 -9.29 19.31 -7.04
C SER A 680 -10.71 18.94 -7.46
N MET A 681 -11.15 17.72 -7.16
CA MET A 681 -12.53 17.27 -7.40
C MET A 681 -13.55 17.97 -6.50
N SER A 682 -13.17 18.33 -5.28
CA SER A 682 -14.08 19.05 -4.37
C SER A 682 -14.52 20.42 -4.89
N TYR A 683 -13.83 20.96 -5.90
CA TYR A 683 -14.19 22.24 -6.50
C TYR A 683 -15.50 22.20 -7.31
N TYR A 684 -15.89 21.01 -7.81
CA TYR A 684 -17.08 20.85 -8.65
C TYR A 684 -17.98 19.67 -8.24
N SER A 685 -17.52 18.75 -7.38
CA SER A 685 -18.25 17.56 -6.95
C SER A 685 -18.70 17.68 -5.49
N PRO A 686 -20.00 17.62 -5.18
CA PRO A 686 -20.52 17.67 -3.80
C PRO A 686 -20.06 16.46 -2.99
N MET A 687 -19.94 15.28 -3.60
CA MET A 687 -19.46 14.07 -2.92
C MET A 687 -17.97 14.20 -2.52
N ASN A 688 -17.13 14.75 -3.41
CA ASN A 688 -15.72 14.98 -3.10
C ASN A 688 -15.53 16.15 -2.13
N TYR A 689 -16.42 17.14 -2.13
CA TYR A 689 -16.46 18.17 -1.08
C TYR A 689 -16.70 17.57 0.30
N ILE A 690 -17.65 16.64 0.42
CA ILE A 690 -17.87 15.90 1.66
C ILE A 690 -16.63 15.06 2.01
N GLU A 691 -16.02 14.35 1.04
CA GLU A 691 -14.80 13.56 1.28
C GLU A 691 -13.67 14.41 1.82
N ASP A 692 -13.53 15.66 1.35
CA ASP A 692 -12.50 16.58 1.85
C ASP A 692 -12.72 16.94 3.34
N TYR A 693 -13.97 16.98 3.81
CA TYR A 693 -14.29 17.11 5.23
C TYR A 693 -14.12 15.84 6.05
N LEU A 694 -14.15 14.67 5.40
CA LEU A 694 -13.93 13.40 6.10
C LEU A 694 -12.45 13.07 6.25
N ASN A 695 -11.64 13.30 5.20
CA ASN A 695 -10.27 12.78 5.13
C ASN A 695 -9.25 13.72 4.47
N GLY A 696 -9.65 14.90 3.97
CA GLY A 696 -8.81 15.81 3.22
C GLY A 696 -8.34 17.03 4.01
N VAL A 697 -8.16 18.14 3.28
CA VAL A 697 -7.66 19.42 3.83
C VAL A 697 -8.62 20.00 4.85
N ASN A 698 -9.93 20.04 4.54
CA ASN A 698 -10.94 20.55 5.44
C ASN A 698 -11.06 19.69 6.71
N ALA A 699 -10.89 18.37 6.61
CA ALA A 699 -10.83 17.48 7.77
C ALA A 699 -9.70 17.87 8.71
N TYR A 700 -8.47 18.05 8.17
CA TYR A 700 -7.32 18.46 8.97
C TYR A 700 -7.55 19.80 9.67
N GLN A 701 -8.02 20.80 8.93
CA GLN A 701 -8.27 22.13 9.49
C GLN A 701 -9.32 22.10 10.61
N PHE A 702 -10.39 21.34 10.41
CA PHE A 702 -11.44 21.15 11.42
C PHE A 702 -10.91 20.47 12.68
N ILE A 703 -10.22 19.34 12.55
CA ILE A 703 -9.71 18.58 13.70
C ILE A 703 -8.64 19.38 14.46
N ARG A 704 -7.77 20.10 13.73
CA ARG A 704 -6.79 21.00 14.33
C ARG A 704 -7.47 22.13 15.13
N ASP A 705 -8.50 22.73 14.60
CA ASP A 705 -9.27 23.77 15.31
C ASP A 705 -9.95 23.21 16.57
N LEU A 706 -10.49 22.00 16.52
CA LEU A 706 -11.03 21.34 17.71
C LEU A 706 -9.94 21.07 18.77
N GLU A 707 -8.76 20.63 18.37
CA GLU A 707 -7.65 20.39 19.29
C GLU A 707 -7.17 21.68 19.94
N MET A 708 -6.89 22.72 19.13
CA MET A 708 -6.36 24.00 19.63
C MET A 708 -7.34 24.71 20.56
N ASN A 709 -8.63 24.62 20.31
CA ASN A 709 -9.69 25.29 21.04
C ASN A 709 -10.49 24.33 21.93
N PHE A 710 -9.92 23.17 22.30
CA PHE A 710 -10.65 22.10 22.98
C PHE A 710 -11.32 22.59 24.27
N GLU A 711 -10.61 23.32 25.13
CA GLU A 711 -11.17 23.80 26.41
C GLU A 711 -12.41 24.66 26.25
N THR A 712 -12.52 25.43 25.18
CA THR A 712 -13.67 26.28 24.89
C THR A 712 -14.77 25.56 24.11
N LYS A 713 -14.44 24.52 23.34
CA LYS A 713 -15.35 23.78 22.44
C LYS A 713 -15.82 22.42 22.98
N LYS A 714 -15.24 21.91 24.06
CA LYS A 714 -15.53 20.55 24.56
C LYS A 714 -17.01 20.26 24.78
N GLN A 715 -17.80 21.22 25.26
CA GLN A 715 -19.24 21.05 25.43
C GLN A 715 -19.97 21.01 24.08
N GLU A 716 -19.61 21.89 23.17
CA GLU A 716 -20.11 21.88 21.78
C GLU A 716 -19.81 20.54 21.10
N ILE A 717 -18.57 20.04 21.20
CA ILE A 717 -18.16 18.73 20.62
C ILE A 717 -19.09 17.63 21.13
N VAL A 718 -19.30 17.53 22.42
CA VAL A 718 -20.19 16.51 23.02
C VAL A 718 -21.63 16.66 22.52
N GLN A 719 -22.14 17.88 22.47
CA GLN A 719 -23.51 18.15 22.03
C GLN A 719 -23.72 17.79 20.56
N GLU A 720 -22.79 18.21 19.67
CA GLU A 720 -22.93 17.97 18.24
C GLU A 720 -22.73 16.50 17.90
N LEU A 721 -21.77 15.81 18.51
CA LEU A 721 -21.62 14.36 18.37
C LEU A 721 -22.84 13.59 18.88
N THR A 722 -23.42 13.99 20.01
CA THR A 722 -24.63 13.34 20.53
C THR A 722 -25.82 13.52 19.58
N LYS A 723 -26.02 14.74 19.06
CA LYS A 723 -27.07 15.01 18.06
C LYS A 723 -26.82 14.19 16.77
N LEU A 724 -25.56 14.09 16.32
CA LEU A 724 -25.19 13.36 15.13
C LEU A 724 -25.45 11.86 15.28
N ILE A 725 -25.03 11.22 16.38
CA ILE A 725 -25.32 9.82 16.70
C ILE A 725 -26.83 9.57 16.67
N LYS A 726 -27.62 10.46 17.33
CA LYS A 726 -29.08 10.34 17.39
C LYS A 726 -29.71 10.45 16.00
N HIS A 727 -29.22 11.36 15.16
CA HIS A 727 -29.71 11.56 13.81
C HIS A 727 -29.35 10.40 12.85
N ILE A 728 -28.20 9.80 13.00
CA ILE A 728 -27.71 8.73 12.11
C ILE A 728 -28.47 7.42 12.35
N PHE A 729 -28.48 6.94 13.60
CA PHE A 729 -28.85 5.56 13.91
C PHE A 729 -30.34 5.39 14.15
N ARG A 730 -31.13 5.54 13.08
CA ARG A 730 -32.59 5.44 13.10
C ARG A 730 -33.06 4.15 12.45
N LYS A 731 -34.26 3.72 12.80
CA LYS A 731 -34.95 2.56 12.23
C LYS A 731 -35.38 2.78 10.77
N ASP A 732 -35.72 4.03 10.41
CA ASP A 732 -36.33 4.41 9.13
C ASP A 732 -35.34 4.63 7.99
N ASN A 733 -34.06 4.78 8.29
CA ASN A 733 -33.00 5.04 7.29
C ASN A 733 -31.97 3.90 7.18
N MET A 734 -32.29 2.71 7.70
CA MET A 734 -31.37 1.57 7.78
C MET A 734 -31.47 0.65 6.55
N LEU A 735 -30.33 0.25 6.04
CA LEU A 735 -30.11 -0.80 5.04
C LEU A 735 -29.06 -1.77 5.55
N ILE A 736 -29.29 -3.07 5.38
CA ILE A 736 -28.30 -4.09 5.77
C ILE A 736 -27.76 -4.80 4.53
N SER A 737 -26.49 -5.07 4.50
CA SER A 737 -25.87 -6.02 3.57
C SER A 737 -25.20 -7.13 4.36
N TYR A 738 -25.41 -8.37 3.94
CA TYR A 738 -24.83 -9.53 4.58
C TYR A 738 -24.27 -10.50 3.55
N THR A 739 -22.95 -10.71 3.57
CA THR A 739 -22.25 -11.64 2.69
C THR A 739 -21.97 -12.93 3.47
N ALA A 740 -22.64 -13.99 3.13
CA ALA A 740 -22.54 -15.32 3.73
C ALA A 740 -23.31 -16.34 2.84
N ASN A 741 -23.06 -17.63 3.02
CA ASN A 741 -23.92 -18.66 2.42
C ASN A 741 -25.27 -18.75 3.15
N GLU A 742 -26.18 -19.63 2.69
CA GLU A 742 -27.52 -19.79 3.29
C GLU A 742 -27.45 -20.20 4.77
N GLU A 743 -26.47 -20.98 5.18
CA GLU A 743 -26.27 -21.33 6.59
C GLU A 743 -26.03 -20.07 7.43
N GLY A 744 -25.09 -19.23 7.03
CA GLY A 744 -24.78 -17.98 7.72
C GLY A 744 -25.97 -17.02 7.71
N TYR A 745 -26.70 -16.93 6.58
CA TYR A 745 -27.89 -16.11 6.48
C TYR A 745 -29.00 -16.57 7.46
N SER A 746 -29.25 -17.88 7.55
CA SER A 746 -30.25 -18.43 8.47
C SER A 746 -29.92 -18.16 9.93
N GLN A 747 -28.63 -18.10 10.31
CA GLN A 747 -28.19 -17.73 11.65
C GLN A 747 -28.32 -16.22 11.93
N PHE A 748 -28.23 -15.38 10.90
CA PHE A 748 -28.34 -13.93 11.02
C PHE A 748 -29.77 -13.42 11.18
N VAL A 749 -30.72 -13.94 10.39
CA VAL A 749 -32.11 -13.45 10.28
C VAL A 749 -32.83 -13.29 11.61
N PRO A 750 -32.78 -14.27 12.56
CA PRO A 750 -33.50 -14.18 13.83
C PRO A 750 -33.12 -12.96 14.71
N HIS A 751 -31.97 -12.36 14.49
CA HIS A 751 -31.44 -11.29 15.33
C HIS A 751 -31.71 -9.88 14.77
N VAL A 752 -32.21 -9.76 13.53
CA VAL A 752 -32.41 -8.46 12.84
C VAL A 752 -33.47 -7.61 13.54
N GLU A 753 -34.60 -8.21 13.92
CA GLU A 753 -35.70 -7.48 14.58
C GLU A 753 -35.28 -6.94 15.95
N THR A 754 -34.59 -7.76 16.73
CA THR A 754 -34.06 -7.36 18.05
C THR A 754 -33.08 -6.19 17.90
N PHE A 755 -32.19 -6.27 16.91
CA PHE A 755 -31.25 -5.18 16.64
C PHE A 755 -31.99 -3.90 16.22
N LYS A 756 -32.91 -3.99 15.25
CA LYS A 756 -33.74 -2.84 14.82
C LYS A 756 -34.43 -2.19 16.01
N ASP A 757 -35.05 -2.98 16.86
CA ASP A 757 -35.83 -2.47 18.02
C ASP A 757 -34.94 -1.84 19.09
N SER A 758 -33.69 -2.19 19.15
CA SER A 758 -32.68 -1.56 20.03
C SER A 758 -32.35 -0.11 19.66
N LEU A 759 -32.54 0.30 18.39
CA LEU A 759 -32.19 1.64 17.92
C LEU A 759 -33.09 2.71 18.51
N LYS A 760 -32.49 3.78 19.05
CA LYS A 760 -33.14 4.89 19.76
C LYS A 760 -33.03 6.22 19.03
N GLY A 761 -32.48 6.23 17.81
CA GLY A 761 -32.27 7.44 17.02
C GLY A 761 -33.57 8.12 16.57
N GLU A 762 -33.49 9.42 16.33
CA GLU A 762 -34.56 10.24 15.77
C GLU A 762 -33.98 11.31 14.85
N SER A 763 -34.78 11.83 13.91
CA SER A 763 -34.33 12.90 13.00
C SER A 763 -34.13 14.20 13.79
N VAL A 764 -32.87 14.65 13.88
CA VAL A 764 -32.48 15.86 14.61
C VAL A 764 -32.26 17.04 13.66
N PHE A 765 -31.66 16.75 12.47
CA PHE A 765 -31.34 17.79 11.49
C PHE A 765 -32.33 17.80 10.34
N ALA A 766 -32.65 18.99 9.85
CA ALA A 766 -33.30 19.13 8.55
C ALA A 766 -32.29 18.78 7.43
N ASN A 767 -32.84 18.40 6.27
CA ASN A 767 -32.03 18.23 5.07
C ASN A 767 -31.60 19.62 4.57
N ASP A 768 -30.38 20.07 4.91
CA ASP A 768 -29.88 21.42 4.62
C ASP A 768 -28.43 21.41 4.09
N PHE A 769 -28.04 20.35 3.41
CA PHE A 769 -26.72 20.32 2.75
C PHE A 769 -26.68 21.34 1.61
N LYS A 770 -25.68 22.22 1.62
CA LYS A 770 -25.48 23.26 0.63
C LYS A 770 -24.11 23.11 0.01
N TYR A 771 -24.06 23.03 -1.31
CA TYR A 771 -22.85 22.99 -2.06
C TYR A 771 -22.90 24.00 -3.21
N GLN A 772 -21.81 24.74 -3.39
CA GLN A 772 -21.61 25.64 -4.52
C GLN A 772 -20.23 25.36 -5.14
N PRO A 773 -20.18 25.01 -6.42
CA PRO A 773 -18.91 24.82 -7.13
C PRO A 773 -18.02 26.06 -7.05
N LYS A 774 -16.73 25.86 -6.75
CA LYS A 774 -15.76 26.95 -6.67
C LYS A 774 -14.38 26.46 -7.08
N LEU A 775 -13.91 26.87 -8.23
CA LEU A 775 -12.56 26.58 -8.73
C LEU A 775 -11.52 27.37 -7.93
N LEU A 776 -10.82 26.70 -7.04
CA LEU A 776 -9.83 27.31 -6.15
C LEU A 776 -8.42 27.33 -6.74
N ASN A 777 -8.03 26.33 -7.52
CA ASN A 777 -6.70 26.14 -8.08
C ASN A 777 -5.60 26.42 -7.05
N GLU A 778 -5.31 25.39 -6.24
CA GLU A 778 -4.52 25.56 -5.03
C GLU A 778 -3.13 24.94 -5.14
N GLY A 779 -2.13 25.69 -4.62
CA GLY A 779 -0.80 25.20 -4.29
C GLY A 779 -0.66 24.98 -2.79
N LEU A 780 -0.60 23.71 -2.36
CA LEU A 780 -0.51 23.30 -0.97
C LEU A 780 0.94 22.94 -0.64
N LYS A 781 1.63 23.85 0.05
CA LYS A 781 3.05 23.76 0.39
C LYS A 781 3.35 22.73 1.45
N THR A 782 4.40 21.96 1.20
CA THR A 782 4.99 21.00 2.16
C THR A 782 6.52 21.10 2.15
N SER A 783 7.17 20.42 3.10
CA SER A 783 8.62 20.23 3.11
C SER A 783 9.14 19.16 2.15
N SER A 784 8.26 18.50 1.40
CA SER A 784 8.63 17.47 0.44
C SER A 784 9.53 18.01 -0.67
N ASN A 785 10.46 17.19 -1.16
CA ASN A 785 11.27 17.52 -2.34
C ASN A 785 10.60 17.16 -3.67
N VAL A 786 9.37 16.64 -3.60
CA VAL A 786 8.60 16.19 -4.76
C VAL A 786 7.22 16.83 -4.80
N GLN A 787 6.58 16.75 -5.95
CA GLN A 787 5.24 17.27 -6.20
C GLN A 787 4.24 16.13 -6.40
N TYR A 788 2.97 16.47 -6.19
CA TYR A 788 1.79 15.69 -6.57
C TYR A 788 0.88 16.64 -7.33
N VAL A 789 0.91 16.58 -8.67
CA VAL A 789 0.20 17.50 -9.56
C VAL A 789 -1.10 16.86 -10.00
N ALA A 790 -2.25 17.35 -9.53
CA ALA A 790 -3.56 16.80 -9.87
C ALA A 790 -4.38 17.75 -10.74
N ARG A 791 -4.93 17.23 -11.85
CA ARG A 791 -5.95 17.84 -12.69
C ARG A 791 -7.19 16.97 -12.67
N SER A 792 -8.37 17.57 -12.61
CA SER A 792 -9.63 16.82 -12.58
C SER A 792 -10.77 17.54 -13.32
N GLY A 793 -11.83 16.80 -13.64
CA GLY A 793 -13.03 17.31 -14.26
C GLY A 793 -14.13 16.23 -14.34
N ASN A 794 -15.31 16.60 -14.83
CA ASN A 794 -16.41 15.66 -15.03
C ASN A 794 -17.00 15.84 -16.44
N PHE A 795 -16.86 14.83 -17.28
CA PHE A 795 -17.33 14.91 -18.67
C PHE A 795 -18.86 14.74 -18.80
N LEU A 796 -19.54 14.07 -17.88
CA LEU A 796 -21.01 13.95 -17.91
C LEU A 796 -21.68 15.33 -17.70
N GLU A 797 -21.14 16.15 -16.80
CA GLU A 797 -21.63 17.52 -16.56
C GLU A 797 -21.46 18.44 -17.80
N LYS A 798 -20.61 18.05 -18.75
CA LYS A 798 -20.41 18.71 -20.03
C LYS A 798 -21.25 18.12 -21.16
N GLY A 799 -22.15 17.18 -20.84
CA GLY A 799 -23.08 16.59 -21.79
C GLY A 799 -22.55 15.38 -22.58
N TYR A 800 -21.40 14.85 -22.19
CA TYR A 800 -20.87 13.61 -22.76
C TYR A 800 -21.38 12.41 -21.97
N SER A 801 -21.31 11.20 -22.54
CA SER A 801 -21.71 9.94 -21.90
C SER A 801 -20.50 9.04 -21.71
N TYR A 802 -20.57 8.14 -20.70
CA TYR A 802 -19.59 7.07 -20.53
C TYR A 802 -19.75 6.03 -21.64
N HIS A 803 -18.62 5.51 -22.11
CA HIS A 803 -18.52 4.40 -23.06
C HIS A 803 -17.33 3.52 -22.66
N GLY A 804 -17.42 2.20 -22.81
CA GLY A 804 -16.38 1.26 -22.42
C GLY A 804 -15.00 1.53 -23.04
N SER A 805 -14.95 2.18 -24.21
CA SER A 805 -13.69 2.64 -24.83
C SER A 805 -12.90 3.59 -23.95
N LEU A 806 -13.52 4.28 -22.97
CA LEU A 806 -12.81 5.13 -22.00
C LEU A 806 -11.89 4.29 -21.10
N ALA A 807 -12.26 3.07 -20.74
CA ALA A 807 -11.39 2.18 -19.99
C ALA A 807 -10.16 1.76 -20.83
N VAL A 808 -10.35 1.55 -22.14
CA VAL A 808 -9.23 1.25 -23.06
C VAL A 808 -8.33 2.46 -23.23
N LEU A 809 -8.91 3.65 -23.40
CA LEU A 809 -8.15 4.91 -23.46
C LEU A 809 -7.37 5.15 -22.16
N ASN A 810 -7.97 4.85 -21.01
CA ASN A 810 -7.31 4.96 -19.70
C ASN A 810 -6.03 4.13 -19.66
N ASN A 811 -6.08 2.87 -20.10
CA ASN A 811 -4.91 1.98 -20.17
C ASN A 811 -3.85 2.53 -21.14
N ILE A 812 -4.24 2.95 -22.35
CA ILE A 812 -3.34 3.53 -23.36
C ILE A 812 -2.68 4.79 -22.81
N LEU A 813 -3.44 5.73 -22.25
CA LEU A 813 -2.88 6.97 -21.71
C LEU A 813 -1.96 6.73 -20.52
N ALA A 814 -2.33 5.81 -19.63
CA ALA A 814 -1.51 5.50 -18.46
C ALA A 814 -0.12 4.99 -18.87
N ILE A 815 -0.07 4.09 -19.86
CA ILE A 815 1.15 3.36 -20.22
C ILE A 815 1.88 4.06 -21.37
N ASP A 816 1.22 4.29 -22.50
CA ASP A 816 1.92 4.78 -23.71
C ASP A 816 2.23 6.28 -23.64
N TYR A 817 1.47 7.06 -22.89
CA TYR A 817 1.67 8.50 -22.82
C TYR A 817 2.23 8.97 -21.47
N LEU A 818 1.54 8.72 -20.36
CA LEU A 818 1.90 9.27 -19.04
C LEU A 818 3.15 8.60 -18.46
N TRP A 819 3.25 7.28 -18.56
CA TRP A 819 4.46 6.56 -18.14
C TRP A 819 5.70 7.12 -18.84
N ASN A 820 5.66 7.27 -20.15
CA ASN A 820 6.78 7.77 -20.93
C ASN A 820 7.12 9.25 -20.64
N ASN A 821 6.12 10.13 -20.51
CA ASN A 821 6.37 11.57 -20.42
C ASN A 821 6.55 12.06 -18.97
N VAL A 822 5.83 11.46 -18.01
CA VAL A 822 5.88 11.88 -16.60
C VAL A 822 6.91 11.07 -15.83
N ARG A 823 6.99 9.74 -16.03
CA ARG A 823 7.96 8.88 -15.32
C ARG A 823 9.30 8.83 -16.04
N VAL A 824 9.37 8.23 -17.23
CA VAL A 824 10.66 7.94 -17.90
C VAL A 824 11.41 9.23 -18.23
N LYS A 825 10.76 10.18 -18.91
CA LYS A 825 11.36 11.47 -19.31
C LYS A 825 11.30 12.53 -18.21
N GLY A 826 10.26 12.49 -17.39
CA GLY A 826 10.01 13.48 -16.34
C GLY A 826 10.68 13.14 -15.02
N GLY A 827 10.99 11.88 -14.77
CA GLY A 827 11.63 11.40 -13.53
C GLY A 827 10.68 11.26 -12.33
N ALA A 828 9.38 11.30 -12.54
CA ALA A 828 8.41 10.98 -11.49
C ALA A 828 8.42 9.46 -11.20
N TYR A 829 8.02 9.07 -9.99
CA TYR A 829 7.86 7.64 -9.66
C TYR A 829 6.67 7.02 -10.40
N GLY A 830 5.59 7.78 -10.61
CA GLY A 830 4.43 7.31 -11.34
C GLY A 830 3.45 8.42 -11.71
N CYS A 831 2.46 8.03 -12.49
CA CYS A 831 1.33 8.87 -12.83
C CYS A 831 0.07 8.02 -12.91
N MET A 832 -1.03 8.52 -12.36
CA MET A 832 -2.33 7.84 -12.35
C MET A 832 -3.34 8.67 -13.12
N ILE A 833 -4.28 7.97 -13.74
CA ILE A 833 -5.39 8.52 -14.51
C ILE A 833 -6.62 7.67 -14.25
N ASP A 834 -7.80 8.28 -14.27
CA ASP A 834 -9.06 7.55 -14.23
C ASP A 834 -10.17 8.33 -14.93
N PHE A 835 -11.08 7.61 -15.60
CA PHE A 835 -12.33 8.07 -16.16
C PHE A 835 -13.45 7.19 -15.61
N ASP A 836 -14.14 7.63 -14.59
CA ASP A 836 -15.18 6.82 -13.96
C ASP A 836 -16.52 6.85 -14.76
N ARG A 837 -17.37 5.86 -14.53
CA ARG A 837 -18.69 5.74 -15.18
C ARG A 837 -19.62 6.92 -14.89
N PHE A 838 -19.36 7.67 -13.84
CA PHE A 838 -20.14 8.82 -13.39
C PHE A 838 -19.50 10.16 -13.82
N GLY A 839 -18.51 10.08 -14.72
CA GLY A 839 -17.87 11.21 -15.36
C GLY A 839 -16.72 11.85 -14.62
N ASP A 840 -16.53 11.56 -13.33
CA ASP A 840 -15.37 12.09 -12.61
C ASP A 840 -14.10 11.50 -13.19
N SER A 841 -13.16 12.39 -13.48
CA SER A 841 -11.91 12.04 -14.13
C SER A 841 -10.77 12.83 -13.53
N PHE A 842 -9.59 12.20 -13.46
CA PHE A 842 -8.40 12.87 -12.97
C PHE A 842 -7.12 12.39 -13.65
N PHE A 843 -6.10 13.22 -13.57
CA PHE A 843 -4.70 12.94 -13.85
C PHE A 843 -3.92 13.35 -12.62
N VAL A 844 -3.00 12.53 -12.12
CA VAL A 844 -2.17 12.89 -10.97
C VAL A 844 -0.79 12.27 -11.03
N SER A 845 0.26 13.06 -10.84
CA SER A 845 1.63 12.56 -10.69
C SER A 845 1.94 12.16 -9.24
N TYR A 846 2.89 11.23 -9.09
CA TYR A 846 3.31 10.70 -7.80
C TYR A 846 4.82 10.80 -7.63
N ARG A 847 5.27 11.49 -6.57
CA ARG A 847 6.68 11.77 -6.30
C ARG A 847 7.39 12.38 -7.51
N ASP A 848 6.86 13.48 -7.99
CA ASP A 848 7.24 14.14 -9.24
C ASP A 848 8.24 15.28 -8.95
N PRO A 849 9.42 15.31 -9.60
CA PRO A 849 10.33 16.44 -9.47
C PRO A 849 9.83 17.71 -10.19
N ASN A 850 8.85 17.58 -11.10
CA ASN A 850 8.32 18.68 -11.91
C ASN A 850 6.94 19.13 -11.42
N LEU A 851 6.56 20.36 -11.81
CA LEU A 851 5.21 20.89 -11.58
C LEU A 851 4.59 21.37 -12.89
N ARG A 852 5.02 22.50 -13.44
CA ARG A 852 4.49 23.08 -14.69
C ARG A 852 4.64 22.12 -15.85
N LYS A 853 5.81 21.53 -16.00
CA LYS A 853 6.09 20.57 -17.07
C LYS A 853 5.11 19.40 -17.07
N THR A 854 4.78 18.87 -15.90
CA THR A 854 3.80 17.79 -15.76
C THR A 854 2.39 18.25 -16.09
N ASN A 855 2.00 19.45 -15.65
CA ASN A 855 0.72 20.03 -16.02
C ASN A 855 0.60 20.25 -17.54
N GLU A 856 1.69 20.64 -18.21
CA GLU A 856 1.77 20.76 -19.68
C GLU A 856 1.67 19.39 -20.37
N VAL A 857 2.23 18.34 -19.79
CA VAL A 857 2.05 16.96 -20.29
C VAL A 857 0.57 16.59 -20.30
N TYR A 858 -0.20 16.95 -19.27
CA TYR A 858 -1.64 16.68 -19.28
C TYR A 858 -2.38 17.41 -20.40
N GLU A 859 -2.03 18.64 -20.70
CA GLU A 859 -2.61 19.37 -21.86
C GLU A 859 -2.24 18.71 -23.21
N GLY A 860 -1.04 18.11 -23.31
CA GLY A 860 -0.56 17.39 -24.49
C GLY A 860 -1.30 16.08 -24.81
N ILE A 861 -2.13 15.56 -23.89
CA ILE A 861 -2.95 14.35 -24.11
C ILE A 861 -3.86 14.52 -25.35
N ILE A 862 -4.38 15.69 -25.59
CA ILE A 862 -5.29 15.98 -26.70
C ILE A 862 -4.61 15.74 -28.05
N GLN A 863 -3.38 16.22 -28.19
CA GLN A 863 -2.58 15.99 -29.39
C GLN A 863 -2.24 14.50 -29.55
N PHE A 864 -1.88 13.82 -28.45
CA PHE A 864 -1.60 12.38 -28.49
C PHE A 864 -2.81 11.59 -29.01
N ILE A 865 -4.03 11.86 -28.50
CA ILE A 865 -5.25 11.19 -28.96
C ILE A 865 -5.53 11.49 -30.45
N GLU A 866 -5.30 12.72 -30.89
CA GLU A 866 -5.51 13.12 -32.29
C GLU A 866 -4.56 12.39 -33.25
N GLU A 867 -3.30 12.24 -32.85
CA GLU A 867 -2.25 11.58 -33.60
C GLU A 867 -2.20 10.05 -33.37
N PHE A 868 -3.04 9.53 -32.47
CA PHE A 868 -3.03 8.12 -32.07
C PHE A 868 -3.19 7.20 -33.28
N LYS A 869 -2.32 6.20 -33.33
CA LYS A 869 -2.35 5.13 -34.33
C LYS A 869 -1.99 3.81 -33.63
N ALA A 870 -2.78 2.81 -33.85
CA ALA A 870 -2.54 1.47 -33.31
C ALA A 870 -2.99 0.40 -34.28
N SER A 871 -2.21 -0.64 -34.43
CA SER A 871 -2.61 -1.87 -35.09
C SER A 871 -3.69 -2.59 -34.30
N ASP A 872 -4.37 -3.57 -34.91
CA ASP A 872 -5.35 -4.40 -34.18
C ASP A 872 -4.69 -5.21 -33.06
N GLU A 873 -3.43 -5.60 -33.21
CA GLU A 873 -2.64 -6.25 -32.15
C GLU A 873 -2.42 -5.34 -30.94
N GLU A 874 -2.00 -4.09 -31.16
CA GLU A 874 -1.80 -3.11 -30.09
C GLU A 874 -3.12 -2.77 -29.38
N MET A 875 -4.21 -2.61 -30.12
CA MET A 875 -5.54 -2.46 -29.54
C MET A 875 -5.95 -3.69 -28.74
N THR A 876 -5.63 -4.90 -29.21
CA THR A 876 -5.91 -6.15 -28.50
C THR A 876 -5.14 -6.22 -27.17
N LYS A 877 -3.86 -5.83 -27.15
CA LYS A 877 -3.07 -5.74 -25.90
C LYS A 877 -3.73 -4.80 -24.89
N ALA A 878 -4.11 -3.60 -25.31
CA ALA A 878 -4.77 -2.63 -24.42
C ALA A 878 -6.10 -3.16 -23.86
N ILE A 879 -6.90 -3.80 -24.69
CA ILE A 879 -8.18 -4.45 -24.30
C ILE A 879 -7.93 -5.56 -23.27
N ILE A 880 -6.95 -6.42 -23.49
CA ILE A 880 -6.58 -7.52 -22.59
C ILE A 880 -6.18 -6.98 -21.22
N GLY A 881 -5.35 -5.94 -21.16
CA GLY A 881 -4.95 -5.30 -19.91
C GLY A 881 -6.13 -4.74 -19.11
N VAL A 882 -7.13 -4.14 -19.81
CA VAL A 882 -8.36 -3.67 -19.18
C VAL A 882 -9.19 -4.83 -18.63
N ILE A 883 -9.41 -5.88 -19.43
CA ILE A 883 -10.17 -7.04 -19.01
C ILE A 883 -9.49 -7.77 -17.85
N GLY A 884 -8.17 -7.92 -17.88
CA GLY A 884 -7.39 -8.48 -16.77
C GLY A 884 -7.65 -7.76 -15.45
N SER A 885 -7.66 -6.43 -15.46
CA SER A 885 -7.98 -5.62 -14.27
C SER A 885 -9.43 -5.79 -13.79
N ILE A 886 -10.40 -5.88 -14.70
CA ILE A 886 -11.82 -6.07 -14.37
C ILE A 886 -12.09 -7.46 -13.80
N ASP A 887 -11.45 -8.48 -14.36
CA ASP A 887 -11.64 -9.90 -14.00
C ASP A 887 -10.74 -10.38 -12.87
N ALA A 888 -9.95 -9.49 -12.29
CA ALA A 888 -9.07 -9.84 -11.16
C ALA A 888 -9.89 -10.54 -10.04
N PRO A 889 -9.43 -11.69 -9.52
CA PRO A 889 -10.12 -12.43 -8.46
C PRO A 889 -10.35 -11.56 -7.23
N ARG A 890 -11.51 -11.76 -6.61
CA ARG A 890 -11.89 -11.05 -5.39
C ARG A 890 -12.09 -12.02 -4.25
N THR A 891 -11.76 -11.58 -3.05
CA THR A 891 -12.16 -12.31 -1.83
C THR A 891 -13.69 -12.35 -1.71
N PRO A 892 -14.26 -13.26 -0.92
CA PRO A 892 -15.70 -13.28 -0.67
C PRO A 892 -16.25 -11.93 -0.21
N ALA A 893 -15.55 -11.27 0.73
CA ALA A 893 -15.89 -9.92 1.18
C ALA A 893 -15.86 -8.89 0.05
N GLY A 894 -14.85 -8.96 -0.83
CA GLY A 894 -14.69 -8.12 -2.00
C GLY A 894 -15.80 -8.32 -3.03
N THR A 895 -16.15 -9.59 -3.33
CA THR A 895 -17.25 -9.93 -4.25
C THR A 895 -18.59 -9.40 -3.75
N GLY A 896 -18.90 -9.62 -2.46
CA GLY A 896 -20.09 -9.07 -1.84
C GLY A 896 -20.12 -7.54 -1.85
N GLY A 897 -18.96 -6.91 -1.57
CA GLY A 897 -18.81 -5.46 -1.60
C GLY A 897 -19.05 -4.84 -2.97
N VAL A 898 -18.48 -5.41 -4.02
CA VAL A 898 -18.66 -4.94 -5.42
C VAL A 898 -20.11 -5.15 -5.86
N SER A 899 -20.70 -6.32 -5.56
CA SER A 899 -22.10 -6.58 -5.91
C SER A 899 -23.03 -5.56 -5.23
N LEU A 900 -22.81 -5.28 -3.95
CA LEU A 900 -23.58 -4.25 -3.22
C LEU A 900 -23.40 -2.86 -3.84
N PHE A 901 -22.13 -2.47 -4.15
CA PHE A 901 -21.82 -1.19 -4.76
C PHE A 901 -22.57 -1.00 -6.07
N LEU A 902 -22.49 -1.96 -6.98
CA LEU A 902 -23.14 -1.90 -8.29
C LEU A 902 -24.67 -1.82 -8.18
N ALA A 903 -25.26 -2.62 -7.28
CA ALA A 903 -26.70 -2.58 -7.03
C ALA A 903 -27.17 -1.22 -6.49
N LEU A 904 -26.50 -0.65 -5.50
CA LEU A 904 -26.85 0.64 -4.92
C LEU A 904 -26.59 1.81 -5.89
N SER A 905 -25.59 1.68 -6.76
CA SER A 905 -25.32 2.66 -7.82
C SER A 905 -26.30 2.56 -9.00
N GLY A 906 -27.17 1.54 -9.02
CA GLY A 906 -28.14 1.31 -10.09
C GLY A 906 -27.51 0.74 -11.37
N ILE A 907 -26.35 0.08 -11.27
CA ILE A 907 -25.64 -0.54 -12.37
C ILE A 907 -26.14 -1.98 -12.51
N THR A 908 -26.77 -2.29 -13.65
CA THR A 908 -27.32 -3.62 -13.93
C THR A 908 -26.32 -4.53 -14.63
N MET A 909 -26.57 -5.86 -14.61
CA MET A 909 -25.78 -6.81 -15.38
C MET A 909 -25.78 -6.50 -16.87
N GLU A 910 -26.90 -5.96 -17.40
CA GLU A 910 -27.00 -5.53 -18.80
C GLU A 910 -25.99 -4.42 -19.11
N ALA A 911 -25.91 -3.39 -18.23
CA ALA A 911 -24.93 -2.31 -18.37
C ALA A 911 -23.48 -2.81 -18.30
N ILE A 912 -23.22 -3.80 -17.45
CA ILE A 912 -21.89 -4.41 -17.34
C ILE A 912 -21.53 -5.22 -18.58
N ARG A 913 -22.49 -5.98 -19.15
CA ARG A 913 -22.30 -6.71 -20.41
C ARG A 913 -22.07 -5.75 -21.58
N GLN A 914 -22.88 -4.70 -21.67
CA GLN A 914 -22.72 -3.68 -22.70
C GLN A 914 -21.33 -3.04 -22.64
N GLU A 915 -20.89 -2.59 -21.47
CA GLU A 915 -19.56 -2.02 -21.30
C GLU A 915 -18.45 -3.02 -21.69
N ARG A 916 -18.62 -4.29 -21.30
CA ARG A 916 -17.64 -5.33 -21.66
C ARG A 916 -17.57 -5.54 -23.19
N GLU A 917 -18.71 -5.53 -23.86
CA GLU A 917 -18.76 -5.59 -25.32
C GLU A 917 -18.11 -4.37 -25.98
N GLU A 918 -18.37 -3.18 -25.46
CA GLU A 918 -17.73 -1.93 -25.89
C GLU A 918 -16.21 -1.97 -25.73
N ILE A 919 -15.70 -2.53 -24.62
CA ILE A 919 -14.27 -2.71 -24.38
C ILE A 919 -13.68 -3.70 -25.37
N ILE A 920 -14.26 -4.91 -25.49
CA ILE A 920 -13.74 -6.00 -26.36
C ILE A 920 -13.72 -5.59 -27.84
N ASN A 921 -14.69 -4.80 -28.28
CA ASN A 921 -14.83 -4.36 -29.66
C ASN A 921 -14.20 -3.01 -29.97
N CYS A 922 -13.51 -2.39 -28.99
CA CYS A 922 -12.88 -1.08 -29.14
C CYS A 922 -11.84 -1.06 -30.27
N LYS A 923 -11.86 -0.01 -31.09
CA LYS A 923 -10.97 0.20 -32.24
C LYS A 923 -10.22 1.54 -32.10
N GLU A 924 -9.18 1.73 -32.90
CA GLU A 924 -8.40 2.96 -32.97
C GLU A 924 -9.30 4.21 -33.14
N GLN A 925 -10.33 4.13 -33.99
CA GLN A 925 -11.22 5.26 -34.22
C GLN A 925 -12.02 5.64 -32.98
N ASP A 926 -12.44 4.64 -32.19
CA ASP A 926 -13.20 4.89 -30.95
C ASP A 926 -12.34 5.68 -29.94
N ILE A 927 -11.02 5.40 -29.89
CA ILE A 927 -10.07 6.15 -29.09
C ILE A 927 -9.96 7.59 -29.55
N LYS A 928 -9.84 7.85 -30.85
CA LYS A 928 -9.78 9.21 -31.42
C LYS A 928 -11.05 10.02 -31.16
N ASP A 929 -12.19 9.38 -31.21
CA ASP A 929 -13.49 10.03 -30.98
C ASP A 929 -13.64 10.51 -29.52
N LEU A 930 -12.89 9.91 -28.56
CA LEU A 930 -12.86 10.33 -27.16
C LEU A 930 -12.12 11.65 -26.92
N LYS A 931 -11.41 12.22 -27.91
CA LYS A 931 -10.73 13.52 -27.80
C LYS A 931 -11.59 14.60 -27.13
N LYS A 932 -12.85 14.71 -27.54
CA LYS A 932 -13.78 15.72 -27.01
C LYS A 932 -14.15 15.47 -25.55
N VAL A 933 -14.23 14.21 -25.15
CA VAL A 933 -14.51 13.83 -23.75
C VAL A 933 -13.34 14.23 -22.84
N VAL A 934 -12.11 13.91 -23.27
CA VAL A 934 -10.89 14.28 -22.51
C VAL A 934 -10.70 15.81 -22.48
N GLN A 935 -10.96 16.50 -23.62
CA GLN A 935 -10.93 17.97 -23.65
C GLN A 935 -11.91 18.58 -22.65
N ALA A 936 -13.12 18.02 -22.54
CA ALA A 936 -14.12 18.49 -21.59
C ALA A 936 -13.66 18.35 -20.13
N VAL A 937 -12.90 17.29 -19.80
CA VAL A 937 -12.25 17.13 -18.49
C VAL A 937 -11.18 18.20 -18.26
N LEU A 938 -10.27 18.40 -19.21
CA LEU A 938 -9.19 19.37 -19.08
C LEU A 938 -9.70 20.83 -19.03
N ASP A 939 -10.81 21.14 -19.68
CA ASP A 939 -11.45 22.46 -19.71
C ASP A 939 -12.00 22.92 -18.35
N TYR A 940 -12.15 22.01 -17.39
CA TYR A 940 -12.44 22.40 -16.00
C TYR A 940 -11.31 23.23 -15.41
N LYS A 941 -10.07 23.00 -15.83
CA LYS A 941 -8.87 23.63 -15.27
C LYS A 941 -8.80 23.54 -13.75
N ALA A 942 -9.37 22.46 -13.18
CA ALA A 942 -9.33 22.19 -11.76
C ALA A 942 -7.95 21.62 -11.41
N LEU A 943 -7.08 22.48 -10.87
CA LEU A 943 -5.70 22.17 -10.51
C LEU A 943 -5.54 22.20 -8.99
N CYS A 944 -4.96 21.14 -8.43
CA CYS A 944 -4.44 21.16 -7.07
C CYS A 944 -3.07 20.50 -7.05
N VAL A 945 -2.10 21.17 -6.41
CA VAL A 945 -0.75 20.65 -6.23
C VAL A 945 -0.44 20.58 -4.75
N VAL A 946 0.03 19.41 -4.30
CA VAL A 946 0.65 19.23 -2.99
C VAL A 946 2.14 19.03 -3.23
N GLY A 947 3.03 19.84 -2.62
CA GLY A 947 4.43 19.68 -2.93
C GLY A 947 5.38 20.69 -2.31
N ASN A 948 6.58 20.73 -2.87
CA ASN A 948 7.69 21.55 -2.40
C ASN A 948 7.32 23.03 -2.35
N GLU A 949 7.56 23.65 -1.19
CA GLU A 949 7.19 25.05 -0.94
C GLU A 949 7.89 26.03 -1.89
N ASN A 950 9.15 25.80 -2.25
CA ASN A 950 9.90 26.65 -3.15
C ASN A 950 9.39 26.53 -4.59
N LYS A 951 9.13 25.29 -5.03
CA LYS A 951 8.64 25.01 -6.38
C LYS A 951 7.25 25.61 -6.61
N ILE A 952 6.36 25.51 -5.63
CA ILE A 952 5.03 26.13 -5.68
C ILE A 952 5.16 27.67 -5.72
N GLU A 953 6.11 28.26 -4.97
CA GLU A 953 6.33 29.70 -4.98
C GLU A 953 6.94 30.21 -6.29
N GLU A 954 7.90 29.46 -6.87
CA GLU A 954 8.47 29.75 -8.18
C GLU A 954 7.41 29.78 -9.29
N GLU A 955 6.41 28.91 -9.22
CA GLU A 955 5.37 28.75 -10.23
C GLU A 955 3.98 29.23 -9.75
N LYS A 956 3.99 30.23 -8.88
CA LYS A 956 2.77 30.79 -8.23
C LYS A 956 1.69 31.30 -9.18
N ASP A 957 2.04 31.66 -10.40
CA ASP A 957 1.11 32.10 -11.42
C ASP A 957 0.11 31.02 -11.86
N LEU A 958 0.39 29.75 -11.58
CA LEU A 958 -0.54 28.64 -11.82
C LEU A 958 -1.71 28.59 -10.82
N PHE A 959 -1.58 29.25 -9.68
CA PHE A 959 -2.49 29.10 -8.55
C PHE A 959 -3.30 30.38 -8.28
N LYS A 960 -4.53 30.18 -7.84
CA LYS A 960 -5.35 31.26 -7.27
C LYS A 960 -5.11 31.40 -5.77
N ASN A 961 -4.81 30.30 -5.10
CA ASN A 961 -4.52 30.25 -3.68
C ASN A 961 -3.26 29.44 -3.42
N ILE A 962 -2.43 29.93 -2.52
CA ILE A 962 -1.26 29.21 -2.01
C ILE A 962 -1.31 29.21 -0.49
N SER A 963 -1.15 28.04 0.10
CA SER A 963 -1.12 27.87 1.56
C SER A 963 -0.23 26.70 1.97
N TYR A 964 0.10 26.61 3.24
CA TYR A 964 0.70 25.39 3.76
C TYR A 964 -0.38 24.34 3.99
N LEU A 965 -0.09 23.09 3.64
CA LEU A 965 -1.01 21.97 3.83
C LEU A 965 -1.31 21.71 5.32
N LEU A 966 -0.26 21.72 6.13
CA LEU A 966 -0.29 21.42 7.57
C LEU A 966 -0.08 22.67 8.44
N LYS A 967 -0.82 23.73 8.16
CA LYS A 967 -0.74 24.98 8.94
C LYS A 967 -2.05 25.37 9.59
#